data_f43993008c01485cd2d0a7db34b14997
#
_entry.id   f43993008c01485cd2d0a7db34b14997
#
_cell.length_a   1.000
_cell.length_b   1.000
_cell.length_c   1.000
_cell.angle_alpha   90.00
_cell.angle_beta   90.00
_cell.angle_gamma   90.00
#
_symmetry.space_group_name_H-M   'P 1'
#
loop_
_entity.id
_entity.type
_entity.pdbx_description
1 polymer ?
#
loop_
_entity_poly.entity_id
_entity_poly.type
_entity_poly.pdbx_seq_one_letter_code
_entity_poly.pdbx_strand_id
1 'polypeptide(L)'
;MSTLTRIITLLIVAGSGLLVGGGLVWFLAYGVEKGPPERLVLGALKAPVRIGWGVYGEVSIEAEREHDAMAALGYAHGRERAWSVVLWRQAAQGRLGEWFGEPALTLDRLTHRLGLAAQARVAYTNLDDDHRATLRAYAAGLDAALQSPDIRLQQEFVLLDPDVEPWQPWHTLAVERLFAWLASSPPPPDHQTAAAPEVTAFYKADRTLRQWLHLHGFENGIAWAARDTAGTHFFQRHVYGASALPFLVEVSMQLADGQPFWGASLPGTPFFPAGKSEHAAWAMLLTGSTKLQRIAWRPDSASLAYQRILSNDGAEHLISFWQMANQLPFPPPNASTPPDSVWALRWAGLAPTTDWPAWRGLLAGQPSSFQLLDGSGLWMERTGAWQTLGTPPVEIAFPSGIFIGTSRWSAYTAEFLRTQASGPVNLEARIDDAYSIWAAQTAPPLVQVVSEQPADDPAFRDALTYLRNWDFAYDRASIAASIFDRWMSIYLDTTGTLPDSTASDSLGVGAPRLTQMLSQAVAALTDAFGSDQSQWRWERVHADRRYFPIWSVEALNGMGRDVAAKTRFAEAVWPGHGHPSALAWGPSSTQHTLAAPAAWEAWHRTDAWATFSIRRRRLDPHVLLGRYLVSDRPPEPIHLTQPVSVRTTTLLPSDL
;
A
#
# COMPACT_ATOMS: atom_id res chain seq x y z
N MET A 1 32.27 -4.72 -56.36
CA MET A 1 31.18 -3.79 -55.97
C MET A 1 31.80 -2.43 -55.70
N SER A 2 31.29 -1.40 -56.32
CA SER A 2 31.77 -0.04 -56.09
C SER A 2 31.44 0.42 -54.66
N THR A 3 32.20 1.37 -54.13
CA THR A 3 31.96 1.96 -52.80
C THR A 3 30.52 2.47 -52.66
N LEU A 4 29.97 3.02 -53.75
CA LEU A 4 28.59 3.48 -53.85
C LEU A 4 27.58 2.33 -53.64
N THR A 5 27.82 1.18 -54.27
CA THR A 5 26.93 -0.01 -54.10
C THR A 5 26.93 -0.51 -52.67
N ARG A 6 28.09 -0.50 -51.98
CA ARG A 6 28.17 -0.89 -50.55
C ARG A 6 27.40 0.06 -49.62
N ILE A 7 27.50 1.37 -49.87
CA ILE A 7 26.76 2.38 -49.11
C ILE A 7 25.25 2.22 -49.31
N ILE A 8 24.80 2.04 -50.57
CA ILE A 8 23.39 1.82 -50.87
C ILE A 8 22.87 0.54 -50.19
N THR A 9 23.64 -0.56 -50.25
CA THR A 9 23.27 -1.81 -49.59
C THR A 9 23.17 -1.63 -48.07
N LEU A 10 24.12 -0.93 -47.44
CA LEU A 10 24.08 -0.64 -46.01
C LEU A 10 22.87 0.22 -45.62
N LEU A 11 22.52 1.23 -46.40
CA LEU A 11 21.35 2.07 -46.17
C LEU A 11 20.04 1.28 -46.34
N ILE A 12 19.95 0.36 -47.30
CA ILE A 12 18.80 -0.52 -47.47
C ILE A 12 18.66 -1.47 -46.30
N VAL A 13 19.73 -2.10 -45.83
CA VAL A 13 19.73 -3.01 -44.69
C VAL A 13 19.35 -2.28 -43.41
N ALA A 14 19.92 -1.09 -43.17
CA ALA A 14 19.57 -0.26 -42.01
C ALA A 14 18.12 0.22 -42.07
N GLY A 15 17.65 0.66 -43.24
CA GLY A 15 16.25 1.06 -43.43
C GLY A 15 15.27 -0.10 -43.25
N SER A 16 15.62 -1.28 -43.78
CA SER A 16 14.81 -2.49 -43.57
C SER A 16 14.75 -2.90 -42.09
N GLY A 17 15.89 -2.82 -41.39
CA GLY A 17 15.95 -3.09 -39.95
C GLY A 17 15.07 -2.12 -39.12
N LEU A 18 15.09 -0.84 -39.47
CA LEU A 18 14.23 0.18 -38.85
C LEU A 18 12.75 -0.05 -39.16
N LEU A 19 12.39 -0.45 -40.38
CA LEU A 19 11.01 -0.76 -40.75
C LEU A 19 10.49 -2.03 -40.07
N VAL A 20 11.29 -3.07 -39.98
CA VAL A 20 10.94 -4.31 -39.27
C VAL A 20 10.83 -4.05 -37.78
N GLY A 21 11.82 -3.34 -37.20
CA GLY A 21 11.78 -2.96 -35.79
C GLY A 21 10.59 -2.05 -35.43
N GLY A 22 10.37 -1.02 -36.26
CA GLY A 22 9.21 -0.14 -36.11
C GLY A 22 7.88 -0.85 -36.32
N GLY A 23 7.81 -1.77 -37.31
CA GLY A 23 6.64 -2.62 -37.52
C GLY A 23 6.36 -3.58 -36.38
N LEU A 24 7.42 -4.16 -35.79
CA LEU A 24 7.31 -5.01 -34.62
C LEU A 24 6.83 -4.21 -33.38
N VAL A 25 7.42 -3.05 -33.16
CA VAL A 25 7.00 -2.13 -32.08
C VAL A 25 5.56 -1.69 -32.30
N TRP A 26 5.19 -1.35 -33.53
CA TRP A 26 3.81 -1.00 -33.88
C TRP A 26 2.86 -2.19 -33.67
N PHE A 27 3.23 -3.40 -34.09
CA PHE A 27 2.44 -4.62 -33.90
C PHE A 27 2.26 -4.94 -32.41
N LEU A 28 3.34 -4.91 -31.63
CA LEU A 28 3.28 -5.11 -30.17
C LEU A 28 2.49 -3.98 -29.49
N ALA A 29 2.58 -2.76 -30.03
CA ALA A 29 1.87 -1.61 -29.49
C ALA A 29 0.39 -1.57 -29.89
N TYR A 30 0.01 -2.01 -31.08
CA TYR A 30 -1.34 -1.81 -31.66
C TYR A 30 -1.96 -3.05 -32.31
N GLY A 31 -1.18 -4.09 -32.60
CA GLY A 31 -1.63 -5.26 -33.35
C GLY A 31 -2.22 -6.38 -32.48
N VAL A 32 -2.00 -6.32 -31.16
CA VAL A 32 -2.60 -7.28 -30.23
C VAL A 32 -3.90 -6.67 -29.69
N GLU A 33 -4.98 -7.43 -29.71
CA GLU A 33 -6.24 -7.01 -29.10
C GLU A 33 -5.99 -6.74 -27.61
N LYS A 34 -6.15 -5.49 -27.24
CA LYS A 34 -5.80 -5.00 -25.91
C LYS A 34 -7.05 -4.80 -25.08
N GLY A 35 -7.13 -5.58 -24.05
CA GLY A 35 -8.22 -5.52 -23.12
C GLY A 35 -8.96 -6.85 -23.03
N PRO A 36 -9.93 -6.93 -22.12
CA PRO A 36 -10.69 -8.16 -21.90
C PRO A 36 -11.50 -8.51 -23.15
N PRO A 37 -11.58 -9.81 -23.52
CA PRO A 37 -12.40 -10.27 -24.63
C PRO A 37 -13.89 -10.03 -24.33
N GLU A 38 -14.73 -9.92 -25.38
CA GLU A 38 -16.18 -9.79 -25.20
C GLU A 38 -16.81 -11.05 -24.59
N ARG A 39 -16.25 -12.21 -24.90
CA ARG A 39 -16.70 -13.51 -24.37
C ARG A 39 -15.51 -14.39 -24.02
N LEU A 40 -15.63 -15.09 -22.90
CA LEU A 40 -14.64 -16.05 -22.43
C LEU A 40 -15.35 -17.23 -21.76
N VAL A 41 -14.96 -18.45 -22.11
CA VAL A 41 -15.44 -19.67 -21.45
C VAL A 41 -14.58 -19.94 -20.22
N LEU A 42 -15.21 -20.09 -19.05
CA LEU A 42 -14.59 -20.39 -17.79
C LEU A 42 -15.32 -21.57 -17.13
N GLY A 43 -14.69 -22.75 -17.15
CA GLY A 43 -15.28 -24.00 -16.68
C GLY A 43 -15.65 -24.06 -15.19
N ALA A 44 -15.19 -23.08 -14.40
CA ALA A 44 -15.55 -22.96 -12.99
C ALA A 44 -16.95 -22.39 -12.75
N LEU A 45 -17.55 -21.77 -13.77
CA LEU A 45 -18.87 -21.13 -13.66
C LEU A 45 -20.01 -22.14 -13.74
N LYS A 46 -21.12 -21.80 -13.12
CA LYS A 46 -22.41 -22.51 -13.21
C LYS A 46 -23.47 -21.71 -13.97
N ALA A 47 -23.30 -20.39 -14.07
CA ALA A 47 -24.15 -19.50 -14.83
C ALA A 47 -23.30 -18.40 -15.49
N PRO A 48 -23.82 -17.77 -16.59
CA PRO A 48 -23.11 -16.65 -17.21
C PRO A 48 -22.94 -15.48 -16.24
N VAL A 49 -21.78 -14.80 -16.34
CA VAL A 49 -21.47 -13.60 -15.57
C VAL A 49 -21.11 -12.47 -16.53
N ARG A 50 -21.62 -11.28 -16.28
CA ARG A 50 -21.25 -10.08 -17.01
C ARG A 50 -20.31 -9.22 -16.17
N ILE A 51 -19.16 -8.85 -16.76
CA ILE A 51 -18.21 -7.90 -16.20
C ILE A 51 -18.22 -6.65 -17.05
N GLY A 52 -18.51 -5.50 -16.45
CA GLY A 52 -18.38 -4.20 -17.08
C GLY A 52 -17.09 -3.50 -16.63
N TRP A 53 -16.44 -2.81 -17.56
CA TRP A 53 -15.21 -2.07 -17.33
C TRP A 53 -15.48 -0.58 -17.51
N GLY A 54 -15.29 0.22 -16.49
CA GLY A 54 -15.61 1.64 -16.48
C GLY A 54 -14.48 2.55 -16.94
N VAL A 55 -14.82 3.82 -17.12
CA VAL A 55 -13.89 4.85 -17.63
C VAL A 55 -12.70 5.09 -16.70
N TYR A 56 -12.91 4.93 -15.40
CA TYR A 56 -11.89 5.17 -14.39
C TYR A 56 -11.18 3.88 -13.91
N GLY A 57 -11.44 2.75 -14.59
CA GLY A 57 -10.93 1.45 -14.20
C GLY A 57 -11.73 0.75 -13.10
N GLU A 58 -12.94 1.26 -12.81
CA GLU A 58 -13.91 0.57 -11.95
C GLU A 58 -14.49 -0.65 -12.67
N VAL A 59 -14.85 -1.67 -11.91
CA VAL A 59 -15.38 -2.93 -12.41
C VAL A 59 -16.80 -3.13 -11.91
N SER A 60 -17.70 -3.55 -12.78
CA SER A 60 -19.05 -4.01 -12.40
C SER A 60 -19.21 -5.49 -12.67
N ILE A 61 -19.76 -6.24 -11.72
CA ILE A 61 -19.99 -7.68 -11.83
C ILE A 61 -21.48 -7.95 -11.61
N GLU A 62 -22.13 -8.56 -12.61
CA GLU A 62 -23.51 -9.03 -12.53
C GLU A 62 -23.50 -10.56 -12.63
N ALA A 63 -23.95 -11.25 -11.59
CA ALA A 63 -23.94 -12.70 -11.48
C ALA A 63 -25.23 -13.23 -10.80
N GLU A 64 -25.63 -14.43 -11.16
CA GLU A 64 -26.74 -15.11 -10.47
C GLU A 64 -26.29 -15.70 -9.12
N ARG A 65 -25.03 -16.11 -9.02
CA ARG A 65 -24.48 -16.85 -7.88
C ARG A 65 -23.21 -16.21 -7.35
N GLU A 66 -23.03 -16.33 -6.06
CA GLU A 66 -21.85 -15.83 -5.35
C GLU A 66 -20.52 -16.40 -5.87
N HIS A 67 -20.43 -17.72 -6.00
CA HIS A 67 -19.20 -18.36 -6.49
C HIS A 67 -18.84 -17.90 -7.91
N ASP A 68 -19.85 -17.70 -8.76
CA ASP A 68 -19.64 -17.18 -10.12
C ASP A 68 -19.18 -15.71 -10.07
N ALA A 69 -19.73 -14.89 -9.15
CA ALA A 69 -19.24 -13.53 -8.90
C ALA A 69 -17.79 -13.51 -8.39
N MET A 70 -17.40 -14.46 -7.54
CA MET A 70 -16.00 -14.57 -7.06
C MET A 70 -15.04 -14.97 -8.17
N ALA A 71 -15.47 -15.84 -9.10
CA ALA A 71 -14.67 -16.16 -10.28
C ALA A 71 -14.48 -14.92 -11.17
N ALA A 72 -15.53 -14.13 -11.36
CA ALA A 72 -15.45 -12.88 -12.11
C ALA A 72 -14.56 -11.84 -11.41
N LEU A 73 -14.60 -11.73 -10.08
CA LEU A 73 -13.71 -10.88 -9.30
C LEU A 73 -12.25 -11.30 -9.45
N GLY A 74 -11.96 -12.60 -9.37
CA GLY A 74 -10.61 -13.13 -9.63
C GLY A 74 -10.12 -12.76 -11.02
N TYR A 75 -10.96 -12.95 -12.04
CA TYR A 75 -10.66 -12.56 -13.41
C TYR A 75 -10.38 -11.06 -13.53
N ALA A 76 -11.20 -10.20 -12.92
CA ALA A 76 -11.01 -8.77 -12.92
C ALA A 76 -9.67 -8.37 -12.25
N HIS A 77 -9.34 -8.96 -11.10
CA HIS A 77 -8.06 -8.72 -10.43
C HIS A 77 -6.86 -9.13 -11.28
N GLY A 78 -6.93 -10.27 -11.94
CA GLY A 78 -5.89 -10.73 -12.85
C GLY A 78 -5.74 -9.83 -14.08
N ARG A 79 -6.84 -9.23 -14.57
CA ARG A 79 -6.79 -8.26 -15.68
C ARG A 79 -6.19 -6.93 -15.26
N GLU A 80 -6.63 -6.39 -14.12
CA GLU A 80 -6.28 -5.05 -13.67
C GLU A 80 -4.91 -4.98 -12.98
N ARG A 81 -4.47 -6.04 -12.32
CA ARG A 81 -3.28 -6.05 -11.45
C ARG A 81 -2.40 -7.29 -11.67
N ALA A 82 -2.34 -7.82 -12.90
CA ALA A 82 -1.63 -9.07 -13.23
C ALA A 82 -0.23 -9.17 -12.60
N TRP A 83 0.65 -8.22 -12.92
CA TRP A 83 2.01 -8.22 -12.40
C TRP A 83 2.03 -8.13 -10.87
N SER A 84 1.26 -7.22 -10.30
CA SER A 84 1.24 -7.01 -8.85
C SER A 84 0.85 -8.28 -8.10
N VAL A 85 -0.25 -8.94 -8.50
CA VAL A 85 -0.72 -10.14 -7.80
C VAL A 85 0.26 -11.31 -7.94
N VAL A 86 0.91 -11.44 -9.09
CA VAL A 86 1.92 -12.48 -9.34
C VAL A 86 3.19 -12.21 -8.51
N LEU A 87 3.65 -10.96 -8.45
CA LEU A 87 4.79 -10.55 -7.62
C LEU A 87 4.52 -10.77 -6.12
N TRP A 88 3.32 -10.37 -5.64
CA TRP A 88 2.95 -10.59 -4.23
C TRP A 88 2.85 -12.06 -3.87
N ARG A 89 2.32 -12.89 -4.77
CA ARG A 89 2.33 -14.34 -4.60
C ARG A 89 3.75 -14.87 -4.50
N GLN A 90 4.64 -14.45 -5.38
CA GLN A 90 6.04 -14.89 -5.41
C GLN A 90 6.74 -14.50 -4.10
N ALA A 91 6.52 -13.26 -3.63
CA ALA A 91 7.03 -12.80 -2.33
C ALA A 91 6.44 -13.60 -1.16
N ALA A 92 5.12 -13.84 -1.15
CA ALA A 92 4.45 -14.60 -0.09
C ALA A 92 4.92 -16.06 -0.01
N GLN A 93 5.35 -16.64 -1.15
CA GLN A 93 5.91 -17.98 -1.21
C GLN A 93 7.40 -18.06 -0.82
N GLY A 94 8.11 -16.91 -0.73
CA GLY A 94 9.56 -16.88 -0.52
C GLY A 94 10.33 -17.39 -1.75
N ARG A 95 9.92 -16.95 -2.94
CA ARG A 95 10.47 -17.41 -4.22
C ARG A 95 10.90 -16.25 -5.13
N LEU A 96 11.14 -15.05 -4.56
CA LEU A 96 11.64 -13.91 -5.32
C LEU A 96 13.02 -14.17 -5.92
N GLY A 97 13.85 -14.99 -5.27
CA GLY A 97 15.17 -15.40 -5.75
C GLY A 97 15.14 -16.07 -7.12
N GLU A 98 14.07 -16.81 -7.43
CA GLU A 98 13.90 -17.47 -8.73
C GLU A 98 13.84 -16.47 -9.91
N TRP A 99 13.38 -15.25 -9.64
CA TRP A 99 13.29 -14.20 -10.68
C TRP A 99 14.43 -13.18 -10.59
N PHE A 100 14.84 -12.82 -9.36
CA PHE A 100 15.74 -11.71 -9.11
C PHE A 100 17.13 -12.12 -8.60
N GLY A 101 17.37 -13.41 -8.40
CA GLY A 101 18.66 -13.95 -8.00
C GLY A 101 19.05 -13.62 -6.55
N GLU A 102 20.37 -13.59 -6.32
CA GLU A 102 20.98 -13.44 -4.99
C GLU A 102 20.44 -12.27 -4.16
N PRO A 103 20.19 -11.06 -4.72
CA PRO A 103 19.66 -9.94 -3.94
C PRO A 103 18.32 -10.23 -3.24
N ALA A 104 17.51 -11.14 -3.80
CA ALA A 104 16.19 -11.49 -3.25
C ALA A 104 16.24 -12.60 -2.19
N LEU A 105 17.33 -13.37 -2.08
CA LEU A 105 17.42 -14.52 -1.17
C LEU A 105 17.21 -14.13 0.31
N THR A 106 17.61 -12.93 0.69
CA THR A 106 17.38 -12.43 2.06
C THR A 106 15.88 -12.18 2.32
N LEU A 107 15.13 -11.75 1.30
CA LEU A 107 13.69 -11.55 1.36
C LEU A 107 12.95 -12.89 1.43
N ASP A 108 13.39 -13.87 0.66
CA ASP A 108 12.86 -15.22 0.69
C ASP A 108 13.09 -15.88 2.06
N ARG A 109 14.27 -15.70 2.65
CA ARG A 109 14.53 -16.13 4.04
C ARG A 109 13.55 -15.54 5.03
N LEU A 110 13.25 -14.24 4.91
CA LEU A 110 12.29 -13.55 5.76
C LEU A 110 10.90 -14.18 5.65
N THR A 111 10.37 -14.33 4.43
CA THR A 111 9.00 -14.80 4.20
C THR A 111 8.84 -16.29 4.54
N HIS A 112 9.85 -17.12 4.31
CA HIS A 112 9.88 -18.51 4.82
C HIS A 112 9.90 -18.56 6.34
N ARG A 113 10.69 -17.69 6.98
CA ARG A 113 10.76 -17.60 8.44
C ARG A 113 9.43 -17.14 9.05
N LEU A 114 8.71 -16.23 8.39
CA LEU A 114 7.34 -15.84 8.75
C LEU A 114 6.32 -16.94 8.48
N GLY A 115 6.67 -17.96 7.70
CA GLY A 115 5.82 -19.09 7.41
C GLY A 115 4.60 -18.79 6.56
N LEU A 116 4.59 -17.68 5.76
CA LEU A 116 3.40 -17.18 5.08
C LEU A 116 2.72 -18.27 4.24
N ALA A 117 3.45 -18.92 3.35
CA ALA A 117 2.93 -19.99 2.50
C ALA A 117 2.60 -21.27 3.27
N ALA A 118 3.42 -21.65 4.25
CA ALA A 118 3.20 -22.84 5.05
C ALA A 118 1.91 -22.76 5.86
N GLN A 119 1.70 -21.64 6.56
CA GLN A 119 0.49 -21.40 7.33
C GLN A 119 -0.76 -21.24 6.43
N ALA A 120 -0.60 -20.65 5.24
CA ALA A 120 -1.69 -20.53 4.27
C ALA A 120 -2.20 -21.90 3.79
N ARG A 121 -1.30 -22.86 3.54
CA ARG A 121 -1.70 -24.23 3.16
C ARG A 121 -2.47 -24.93 4.28
N VAL A 122 -1.98 -24.85 5.50
CA VAL A 122 -2.67 -25.43 6.67
C VAL A 122 -4.03 -24.76 6.87
N ALA A 123 -4.08 -23.43 6.81
CA ALA A 123 -5.33 -22.68 6.92
C ALA A 123 -6.36 -23.10 5.87
N TYR A 124 -5.94 -23.26 4.60
CA TYR A 124 -6.83 -23.71 3.53
C TYR A 124 -7.44 -25.08 3.82
N THR A 125 -6.67 -26.01 4.39
CA THR A 125 -7.19 -27.34 4.76
C THR A 125 -8.19 -27.29 5.90
N ASN A 126 -8.11 -26.28 6.76
CA ASN A 126 -9.00 -26.11 7.92
C ASN A 126 -10.30 -25.35 7.58
N LEU A 127 -10.40 -24.74 6.40
CA LEU A 127 -11.62 -24.08 5.96
C LEU A 127 -12.75 -25.09 5.73
N ASP A 128 -13.98 -24.65 5.91
CA ASP A 128 -15.17 -25.39 5.50
C ASP A 128 -15.28 -25.47 3.95
N ASP A 129 -16.24 -26.26 3.47
CA ASP A 129 -16.40 -26.52 2.05
C ASP A 129 -16.83 -25.30 1.25
N ASP A 130 -17.65 -24.42 1.82
CA ASP A 130 -18.16 -23.22 1.15
C ASP A 130 -17.05 -22.18 0.94
N HIS A 131 -16.24 -21.91 1.98
CA HIS A 131 -15.07 -21.04 1.87
C HIS A 131 -14.03 -21.61 0.89
N ARG A 132 -13.79 -22.95 0.93
CA ARG A 132 -12.91 -23.57 -0.07
C ARG A 132 -13.46 -23.44 -1.48
N ALA A 133 -14.78 -23.55 -1.68
CA ALA A 133 -15.41 -23.38 -2.99
C ALA A 133 -15.26 -21.94 -3.50
N THR A 134 -15.48 -20.95 -2.64
CA THR A 134 -15.27 -19.53 -2.93
C THR A 134 -13.83 -19.26 -3.39
N LEU A 135 -12.83 -19.77 -2.66
CA LEU A 135 -11.42 -19.61 -3.03
C LEU A 135 -11.06 -20.32 -4.33
N ARG A 136 -11.63 -21.51 -4.60
CA ARG A 136 -11.44 -22.20 -5.88
C ARG A 136 -12.01 -21.42 -7.05
N ALA A 137 -13.21 -20.85 -6.89
CA ALA A 137 -13.83 -20.03 -7.92
C ALA A 137 -12.99 -18.77 -8.21
N TYR A 138 -12.60 -18.03 -7.18
CA TYR A 138 -11.72 -16.87 -7.30
C TYR A 138 -10.39 -17.22 -7.98
N ALA A 139 -9.74 -18.30 -7.57
CA ALA A 139 -8.47 -18.76 -8.13
C ALA A 139 -8.60 -19.11 -9.62
N ALA A 140 -9.69 -19.78 -10.02
CA ALA A 140 -9.93 -20.13 -11.41
C ALA A 140 -10.12 -18.89 -12.30
N GLY A 141 -10.83 -17.88 -11.83
CA GLY A 141 -10.98 -16.62 -12.56
C GLY A 141 -9.66 -15.86 -12.69
N LEU A 142 -8.92 -15.75 -11.61
CA LEU A 142 -7.61 -15.10 -11.61
C LEU A 142 -6.62 -15.80 -12.55
N ASP A 143 -6.57 -17.14 -12.52
CA ASP A 143 -5.71 -17.91 -13.39
C ASP A 143 -6.08 -17.73 -14.87
N ALA A 144 -7.35 -17.75 -15.20
CA ALA A 144 -7.83 -17.51 -16.57
C ALA A 144 -7.38 -16.13 -17.10
N ALA A 145 -7.36 -15.10 -16.27
CA ALA A 145 -6.83 -13.79 -16.65
C ALA A 145 -5.31 -13.82 -16.87
N LEU A 146 -4.56 -14.44 -15.95
CA LEU A 146 -3.09 -14.53 -16.03
C LEU A 146 -2.60 -15.34 -17.23
N GLN A 147 -3.40 -16.29 -17.73
CA GLN A 147 -3.10 -17.07 -18.93
C GLN A 147 -3.45 -16.33 -20.23
N SER A 148 -4.11 -15.17 -20.17
CA SER A 148 -4.46 -14.39 -21.38
C SER A 148 -3.21 -13.91 -22.12
N PRO A 149 -3.14 -14.06 -23.47
CA PRO A 149 -1.95 -13.69 -24.24
C PRO A 149 -1.55 -12.22 -24.10
N ASP A 150 -2.54 -11.31 -24.04
CA ASP A 150 -2.28 -9.87 -23.90
C ASP A 150 -1.71 -9.49 -22.51
N ILE A 151 -2.04 -10.24 -21.48
CA ILE A 151 -1.42 -10.09 -20.15
C ILE A 151 0.05 -10.50 -20.21
N ARG A 152 0.38 -11.58 -20.92
CA ARG A 152 1.76 -12.04 -21.09
C ARG A 152 2.63 -11.08 -21.91
N LEU A 153 2.04 -10.20 -22.69
CA LEU A 153 2.72 -9.16 -23.44
C LEU A 153 2.94 -7.86 -22.65
N GLN A 154 2.57 -7.82 -21.37
CA GLN A 154 2.93 -6.68 -20.52
C GLN A 154 4.43 -6.61 -20.31
N GLN A 155 4.95 -5.37 -20.19
CA GLN A 155 6.40 -5.14 -20.14
C GLN A 155 7.10 -5.95 -19.05
N GLU A 156 6.45 -6.14 -17.90
CA GLU A 156 7.01 -6.89 -16.78
C GLU A 156 7.22 -8.36 -17.12
N PHE A 157 6.22 -8.97 -17.77
CA PHE A 157 6.30 -10.37 -18.19
C PHE A 157 7.27 -10.55 -19.36
N VAL A 158 7.34 -9.59 -20.28
CA VAL A 158 8.29 -9.65 -21.42
C VAL A 158 9.73 -9.45 -20.96
N LEU A 159 10.00 -8.55 -20.01
CA LEU A 159 11.35 -8.25 -19.54
C LEU A 159 11.93 -9.32 -18.64
N LEU A 160 11.11 -9.95 -17.81
CA LEU A 160 11.56 -10.94 -16.82
C LEU A 160 11.31 -12.37 -17.28
N ASP A 161 10.42 -12.58 -18.26
CA ASP A 161 9.96 -13.88 -18.73
C ASP A 161 9.72 -14.90 -17.59
N PRO A 162 8.93 -14.52 -16.57
CA PRO A 162 8.78 -15.34 -15.39
C PRO A 162 7.94 -16.58 -15.69
N ASP A 163 8.31 -17.70 -15.11
CA ASP A 163 7.42 -18.87 -15.07
C ASP A 163 6.24 -18.57 -14.13
N VAL A 164 5.07 -18.29 -14.71
CA VAL A 164 3.85 -18.00 -13.96
C VAL A 164 3.03 -19.27 -13.79
N GLU A 165 3.22 -19.91 -12.65
CA GLU A 165 2.44 -21.08 -12.24
C GLU A 165 0.94 -20.79 -12.15
N PRO A 166 0.06 -21.79 -12.37
CA PRO A 166 -1.37 -21.66 -12.11
C PRO A 166 -1.66 -21.19 -10.68
N TRP A 167 -2.65 -20.30 -10.54
CA TRP A 167 -3.03 -19.80 -9.23
C TRP A 167 -3.76 -20.86 -8.42
N GLN A 168 -3.19 -21.29 -7.31
CA GLN A 168 -3.82 -22.23 -6.38
C GLN A 168 -4.67 -21.48 -5.33
N PRO A 169 -5.78 -22.05 -4.83
CA PRO A 169 -6.64 -21.37 -3.86
C PRO A 169 -5.91 -20.90 -2.59
N TRP A 170 -4.94 -21.68 -2.09
CA TRP A 170 -4.14 -21.31 -0.92
C TRP A 170 -3.16 -20.16 -1.18
N HIS A 171 -2.84 -19.82 -2.45
CA HIS A 171 -2.04 -18.63 -2.78
C HIS A 171 -2.73 -17.36 -2.32
N THR A 172 -4.06 -17.32 -2.42
CA THR A 172 -4.89 -16.20 -1.92
C THR A 172 -4.65 -15.97 -0.42
N LEU A 173 -4.63 -17.04 0.38
CA LEU A 173 -4.35 -16.96 1.81
C LEU A 173 -2.89 -16.59 2.11
N ALA A 174 -1.95 -16.95 1.25
CA ALA A 174 -0.56 -16.54 1.40
C ALA A 174 -0.38 -15.04 1.13
N VAL A 175 -1.05 -14.51 0.10
CA VAL A 175 -1.07 -13.07 -0.20
C VAL A 175 -1.78 -12.28 0.91
N GLU A 176 -2.89 -12.79 1.45
CA GLU A 176 -3.54 -12.19 2.62
C GLU A 176 -2.58 -12.05 3.80
N ARG A 177 -1.82 -13.11 4.13
CA ARG A 177 -0.82 -13.07 5.20
C ARG A 177 0.32 -12.10 4.91
N LEU A 178 0.73 -11.99 3.66
CA LEU A 178 1.71 -10.98 3.27
C LEU A 178 1.18 -9.57 3.58
N PHE A 179 -0.07 -9.27 3.22
CA PHE A 179 -0.67 -7.97 3.51
C PHE A 179 -0.86 -7.75 5.01
N ALA A 180 -1.29 -8.75 5.77
CA ALA A 180 -1.37 -8.67 7.22
C ALA A 180 0.00 -8.41 7.87
N TRP A 181 1.08 -9.01 7.33
CA TRP A 181 2.45 -8.71 7.76
C TRP A 181 2.86 -7.27 7.43
N LEU A 182 2.61 -6.82 6.19
CA LEU A 182 2.93 -5.46 5.75
C LEU A 182 2.11 -4.39 6.49
N ALA A 183 0.91 -4.73 6.94
CA ALA A 183 0.09 -3.88 7.81
C ALA A 183 0.60 -3.85 9.25
N SER A 184 1.31 -4.88 9.68
CA SER A 184 1.92 -4.87 11.00
C SER A 184 3.12 -3.94 11.01
N SER A 185 3.19 -3.09 12.03
CA SER A 185 4.37 -2.26 12.30
C SER A 185 5.17 -2.91 13.42
N PRO A 186 6.19 -3.72 13.09
CA PRO A 186 7.05 -4.24 14.12
C PRO A 186 7.69 -3.06 14.87
N PRO A 187 7.71 -3.07 16.21
CA PRO A 187 8.29 -1.98 16.98
C PRO A 187 9.75 -1.79 16.53
N PRO A 188 10.21 -0.54 16.33
CA PRO A 188 11.60 -0.31 15.96
C PRO A 188 12.51 -0.90 17.03
N PRO A 189 13.66 -1.46 16.66
CA PRO A 189 14.60 -1.99 17.64
C PRO A 189 15.05 -0.87 18.57
N ASP A 190 14.83 -1.05 19.86
CA ASP A 190 15.44 -0.21 20.90
C ASP A 190 16.95 -0.51 21.04
N HIS A 191 17.63 0.21 21.91
CA HIS A 191 19.07 0.01 22.12
C HIS A 191 19.42 -1.43 22.54
N GLN A 192 18.53 -2.14 23.22
CA GLN A 192 18.78 -3.51 23.66
C GLN A 192 18.56 -4.53 22.53
N THR A 193 17.54 -4.32 21.70
CA THR A 193 17.24 -5.18 20.56
C THR A 193 18.16 -4.90 19.37
N ALA A 194 18.62 -3.66 19.21
CA ALA A 194 19.63 -3.30 18.20
C ALA A 194 20.99 -3.98 18.46
N ALA A 195 21.25 -4.41 19.68
CA ALA A 195 22.45 -5.20 20.03
C ALA A 195 22.35 -6.68 19.62
N ALA A 196 21.20 -7.15 19.11
CA ALA A 196 21.00 -8.52 18.64
C ALA A 196 21.08 -8.57 17.09
N PRO A 197 22.18 -9.10 16.52
CA PRO A 197 22.42 -9.09 15.06
C PRO A 197 21.30 -9.73 14.24
N GLU A 198 20.68 -10.80 14.75
CA GLU A 198 19.62 -11.54 14.06
C GLU A 198 18.33 -10.71 14.00
N VAL A 199 18.01 -9.96 15.05
CA VAL A 199 16.88 -9.05 15.09
C VAL A 199 17.11 -7.91 14.11
N THR A 200 18.30 -7.32 14.12
CA THR A 200 18.69 -6.24 13.19
C THR A 200 18.62 -6.70 11.73
N ALA A 201 19.14 -7.90 11.42
CA ALA A 201 19.08 -8.47 10.08
C ALA A 201 17.63 -8.71 9.62
N PHE A 202 16.76 -9.18 10.52
CA PHE A 202 15.34 -9.38 10.26
C PHE A 202 14.64 -8.05 9.89
N TYR A 203 14.83 -7.00 10.67
CA TYR A 203 14.24 -5.69 10.38
C TYR A 203 14.79 -5.06 9.09
N LYS A 204 16.08 -5.28 8.79
CA LYS A 204 16.65 -4.83 7.52
C LYS A 204 16.00 -5.54 6.33
N ALA A 205 15.82 -6.86 6.42
CA ALA A 205 15.14 -7.64 5.38
C ALA A 205 13.68 -7.21 5.21
N ASP A 206 12.94 -6.99 6.31
CA ASP A 206 11.57 -6.49 6.28
C ASP A 206 11.46 -5.12 5.59
N ARG A 207 12.32 -4.18 5.95
CA ARG A 207 12.36 -2.87 5.29
C ARG A 207 12.64 -3.00 3.81
N THR A 208 13.59 -3.84 3.42
CA THR A 208 13.91 -4.09 2.01
C THR A 208 12.74 -4.71 1.27
N LEU A 209 12.03 -5.70 1.88
CA LEU A 209 10.83 -6.29 1.28
C LEU A 209 9.74 -5.25 1.00
N ARG A 210 9.46 -4.38 1.98
CA ARG A 210 8.48 -3.29 1.83
C ARG A 210 8.86 -2.33 0.72
N GLN A 211 10.14 -1.99 0.61
CA GLN A 211 10.67 -1.15 -0.48
C GLN A 211 10.51 -1.82 -1.84
N TRP A 212 10.89 -3.10 -1.97
CA TRP A 212 10.79 -3.84 -3.21
C TRP A 212 9.35 -4.01 -3.71
N LEU A 213 8.42 -4.23 -2.79
CA LEU A 213 7.01 -4.36 -3.13
C LEU A 213 6.30 -3.00 -3.27
N HIS A 214 6.98 -1.89 -2.90
CA HIS A 214 6.37 -0.57 -2.71
C HIS A 214 5.13 -0.58 -1.83
N LEU A 215 5.09 -1.50 -0.87
CA LEU A 215 4.00 -1.69 0.07
C LEU A 215 4.42 -1.28 1.47
N HIS A 216 4.13 -0.03 1.81
CA HIS A 216 4.38 0.56 3.13
C HIS A 216 3.31 1.61 3.43
N GLY A 217 3.22 2.04 4.68
CA GLY A 217 2.26 3.06 5.09
C GLY A 217 0.88 2.54 5.47
N PHE A 218 0.66 1.23 5.47
CA PHE A 218 -0.61 0.63 5.91
C PHE A 218 -1.01 1.08 7.33
N GLU A 219 -0.04 1.41 8.16
CA GLU A 219 -0.22 1.94 9.51
C GLU A 219 -0.84 3.35 9.56
N ASN A 220 -1.11 3.97 8.43
CA ASN A 220 -1.65 5.33 8.35
C ASN A 220 -3.12 5.39 7.90
N GLY A 221 -3.85 4.29 8.02
CA GLY A 221 -5.28 4.24 7.77
C GLY A 221 -6.08 4.98 8.84
N ILE A 222 -7.16 5.66 8.42
CA ILE A 222 -8.13 6.31 9.30
C ILE A 222 -9.56 6.07 8.83
N ALA A 223 -10.49 6.05 9.78
CA ALA A 223 -11.92 6.15 9.48
C ALA A 223 -12.63 6.96 10.57
N TRP A 224 -13.67 7.67 10.19
CA TRP A 224 -14.49 8.40 11.14
C TRP A 224 -15.94 8.52 10.68
N ALA A 225 -16.83 8.58 11.64
CA ALA A 225 -18.23 8.90 11.45
C ALA A 225 -18.58 10.11 12.30
N ALA A 226 -19.31 11.07 11.73
CA ALA A 226 -19.75 12.26 12.44
C ALA A 226 -21.17 12.66 11.99
N ARG A 227 -21.98 13.12 12.95
CA ARG A 227 -23.35 13.58 12.72
C ARG A 227 -23.42 15.10 12.74
N ASP A 228 -24.09 15.67 11.76
CA ASP A 228 -24.49 17.07 11.73
C ASP A 228 -26.00 17.22 11.44
N THR A 229 -26.44 18.43 11.11
CA THR A 229 -27.85 18.73 10.81
C THR A 229 -28.35 18.11 9.50
N ALA A 230 -27.46 17.73 8.60
CA ALA A 230 -27.80 17.12 7.30
C ALA A 230 -27.82 15.59 7.39
N GLY A 231 -27.19 14.97 8.41
CA GLY A 231 -27.16 13.54 8.56
C GLY A 231 -25.86 13.02 9.18
N THR A 232 -25.56 11.75 8.96
CA THR A 232 -24.28 11.18 9.38
C THR A 232 -23.35 11.07 8.17
N HIS A 233 -22.14 11.56 8.34
CA HIS A 233 -21.04 11.49 7.41
C HIS A 233 -20.12 10.34 7.82
N PHE A 234 -19.63 9.60 6.83
CA PHE A 234 -18.67 8.53 7.01
C PHE A 234 -17.49 8.77 6.07
N PHE A 235 -16.28 8.78 6.61
CA PHE A 235 -15.06 8.95 5.85
C PHE A 235 -14.07 7.84 6.18
N GLN A 236 -13.29 7.44 5.18
CA GLN A 236 -12.21 6.49 5.34
C GLN A 236 -11.04 6.82 4.41
N ARG A 237 -9.83 6.55 4.90
CA ARG A 237 -8.60 6.62 4.14
C ARG A 237 -7.80 5.36 4.35
N HIS A 238 -7.38 4.77 3.26
CA HIS A 238 -6.49 3.63 3.23
C HIS A 238 -5.18 4.02 2.55
N VAL A 239 -4.06 3.61 3.12
CA VAL A 239 -2.72 3.92 2.62
C VAL A 239 -1.98 2.61 2.36
N TYR A 240 -1.54 2.39 1.11
CA TYR A 240 -1.04 1.10 0.66
C TYR A 240 0.28 1.17 -0.12
N GLY A 241 1.13 2.13 0.15
CA GLY A 241 2.42 2.22 -0.50
C GLY A 241 2.49 3.24 -1.63
N ALA A 242 3.58 3.19 -2.39
CA ALA A 242 3.97 4.19 -3.37
C ALA A 242 3.87 3.69 -4.82
N SER A 243 3.04 2.70 -5.11
CA SER A 243 2.81 2.25 -6.48
C SER A 243 2.15 3.34 -7.33
N ALA A 244 2.57 3.46 -8.57
CA ALA A 244 1.93 4.34 -9.55
C ALA A 244 0.50 3.88 -9.88
N LEU A 245 0.24 2.58 -9.86
CA LEU A 245 -1.11 2.03 -10.02
C LEU A 245 -1.86 2.09 -8.68
N PRO A 246 -3.16 2.43 -8.68
CA PRO A 246 -3.99 2.31 -7.50
C PRO A 246 -3.95 0.89 -6.95
N PHE A 247 -3.75 0.76 -5.64
CA PHE A 247 -3.63 -0.55 -5.01
C PHE A 247 -4.96 -1.31 -5.00
N LEU A 248 -6.04 -0.63 -4.65
CA LEU A 248 -7.39 -1.20 -4.63
C LEU A 248 -8.04 -1.17 -6.03
N VAL A 249 -8.97 -2.07 -6.25
CA VAL A 249 -9.86 -2.09 -7.42
C VAL A 249 -11.27 -1.80 -6.95
N GLU A 250 -11.89 -0.74 -7.47
CA GLU A 250 -13.28 -0.43 -7.20
C GLU A 250 -14.18 -1.40 -7.95
N VAL A 251 -15.07 -2.03 -7.21
CA VAL A 251 -16.00 -3.05 -7.74
C VAL A 251 -17.43 -2.73 -7.30
N SER A 252 -18.33 -2.69 -8.26
CA SER A 252 -19.75 -2.87 -7.97
C SER A 252 -20.15 -4.32 -8.25
N MET A 253 -20.95 -4.91 -7.38
CA MET A 253 -21.39 -6.29 -7.53
C MET A 253 -22.91 -6.38 -7.34
N GLN A 254 -23.58 -7.07 -8.27
CA GLN A 254 -25.01 -7.32 -8.27
C GLN A 254 -25.24 -8.82 -8.35
N LEU A 255 -25.86 -9.41 -7.33
CA LEU A 255 -26.35 -10.79 -7.38
C LEU A 255 -27.85 -10.80 -7.70
N ALA A 256 -28.36 -11.92 -8.24
CA ALA A 256 -29.77 -12.02 -8.67
C ALA A 256 -30.75 -11.82 -7.52
N ASP A 257 -30.41 -12.25 -6.33
CA ASP A 257 -31.21 -12.21 -5.10
C ASP A 257 -30.78 -11.11 -4.11
N GLY A 258 -29.77 -10.32 -4.49
CA GLY A 258 -29.15 -9.33 -3.61
C GLY A 258 -29.28 -7.89 -4.10
N GLN A 259 -29.08 -6.97 -3.17
CA GLN A 259 -28.95 -5.56 -3.50
C GLN A 259 -27.51 -5.27 -3.99
N PRO A 260 -27.35 -4.32 -4.93
CA PRO A 260 -26.01 -3.95 -5.38
C PRO A 260 -25.18 -3.40 -4.23
N PHE A 261 -23.90 -3.76 -4.22
CA PHE A 261 -22.94 -3.08 -3.36
C PHE A 261 -21.79 -2.47 -4.15
N TRP A 262 -21.18 -1.46 -3.58
CA TRP A 262 -19.95 -0.85 -4.03
C TRP A 262 -18.86 -1.10 -3.02
N GLY A 263 -17.68 -1.51 -3.48
CA GLY A 263 -16.53 -1.68 -2.60
C GLY A 263 -15.22 -1.47 -3.33
N ALA A 264 -14.17 -1.34 -2.55
CA ALA A 264 -12.80 -1.39 -3.01
C ALA A 264 -12.22 -2.72 -2.57
N SER A 265 -11.84 -3.55 -3.53
CA SER A 265 -11.32 -4.88 -3.31
C SER A 265 -9.80 -4.91 -3.30
N LEU A 266 -9.24 -5.87 -2.56
CA LEU A 266 -7.81 -6.08 -2.41
C LEU A 266 -7.34 -7.14 -3.42
N PRO A 267 -6.63 -6.77 -4.51
CA PRO A 267 -6.23 -7.71 -5.53
C PRO A 267 -5.38 -8.87 -4.98
N GLY A 268 -5.61 -10.07 -5.50
CA GLY A 268 -5.03 -11.30 -4.97
C GLY A 268 -5.86 -11.96 -3.87
N THR A 269 -6.91 -11.27 -3.38
CA THR A 269 -7.86 -11.77 -2.38
C THR A 269 -9.29 -11.35 -2.72
N PRO A 270 -10.34 -12.11 -2.38
CA PRO A 270 -11.73 -11.68 -2.51
C PRO A 270 -12.18 -10.84 -1.31
N PHE A 271 -11.33 -9.92 -0.84
CA PHE A 271 -11.56 -9.10 0.33
C PHE A 271 -11.83 -7.63 -0.02
N PHE A 272 -12.80 -7.01 0.67
CA PHE A 272 -13.21 -5.62 0.50
C PHE A 272 -12.94 -4.82 1.78
N PRO A 273 -11.77 -4.20 1.92
CA PRO A 273 -11.47 -3.38 3.09
C PRO A 273 -12.38 -2.17 3.21
N ALA A 274 -12.99 -1.74 2.13
CA ALA A 274 -13.88 -0.60 2.08
C ALA A 274 -15.10 -0.89 1.24
N GLY A 275 -16.27 -0.38 1.64
CA GLY A 275 -17.46 -0.54 0.82
C GLY A 275 -18.72 -0.01 1.45
N LYS A 276 -19.79 -0.13 0.69
CA LYS A 276 -21.17 0.13 1.13
C LYS A 276 -22.16 -0.78 0.41
N SER A 277 -23.21 -1.13 1.12
CA SER A 277 -24.40 -1.83 0.60
C SER A 277 -25.64 -0.94 0.76
N GLU A 278 -26.80 -1.49 0.50
CA GLU A 278 -28.09 -0.84 0.81
C GLU A 278 -28.23 -0.57 2.34
N HIS A 279 -27.59 -1.36 3.18
CA HIS A 279 -27.79 -1.36 4.63
C HIS A 279 -26.70 -0.62 5.40
N ALA A 280 -25.46 -0.68 4.94
CA ALA A 280 -24.33 -0.18 5.69
C ALA A 280 -23.15 0.27 4.83
N ALA A 281 -22.27 1.08 5.41
CA ALA A 281 -20.93 1.39 4.90
C ALA A 281 -19.90 0.90 5.91
N TRP A 282 -18.73 0.48 5.44
CA TRP A 282 -17.66 -0.02 6.29
C TRP A 282 -16.27 0.42 5.84
N ALA A 283 -15.38 0.55 6.81
CA ALA A 283 -13.95 0.71 6.64
C ALA A 283 -13.23 -0.31 7.49
N MET A 284 -12.39 -1.15 6.89
CA MET A 284 -11.51 -2.07 7.59
C MET A 284 -10.08 -1.60 7.43
N LEU A 285 -9.52 -1.15 8.50
CA LEU A 285 -8.13 -0.71 8.57
C LEU A 285 -7.26 -1.93 8.87
N LEU A 286 -6.28 -2.17 8.03
CA LEU A 286 -5.27 -3.18 8.28
C LEU A 286 -4.39 -2.67 9.43
N THR A 287 -4.52 -3.29 10.58
CA THR A 287 -3.74 -2.99 11.78
C THR A 287 -3.09 -4.27 12.24
N GLY A 288 -1.78 -4.37 12.13
CA GLY A 288 -1.08 -5.53 12.67
C GLY A 288 -0.47 -5.21 14.02
N SER A 289 -0.65 -6.09 14.99
CA SER A 289 0.06 -6.02 16.25
C SER A 289 1.20 -7.03 16.26
N THR A 290 2.43 -6.55 16.19
CA THR A 290 3.60 -7.36 16.47
C THR A 290 4.19 -6.97 17.82
N LYS A 291 4.63 -7.97 18.58
CA LYS A 291 5.34 -7.72 19.85
C LYS A 291 6.68 -8.45 19.82
N LEU A 292 7.74 -7.69 20.04
CA LEU A 292 9.07 -8.24 20.28
C LEU A 292 9.29 -8.33 21.79
N GLN A 293 9.58 -9.52 22.29
CA GLN A 293 9.72 -9.77 23.72
C GLN A 293 10.84 -10.78 24.01
N ARG A 294 11.42 -10.72 25.20
CA ARG A 294 12.32 -11.78 25.65
C ARG A 294 11.52 -12.95 26.19
N ILE A 295 11.89 -14.15 25.74
CA ILE A 295 11.31 -15.40 26.23
C ILE A 295 12.41 -16.30 26.79
N ALA A 296 12.07 -17.17 27.73
CA ALA A 296 12.98 -18.24 28.17
C ALA A 296 13.25 -19.15 26.97
N TRP A 297 14.52 -19.40 26.69
CA TRP A 297 14.90 -20.26 25.60
C TRP A 297 14.93 -21.71 26.04
N ARG A 298 14.13 -22.52 25.37
CA ARG A 298 14.10 -23.97 25.56
C ARG A 298 14.18 -24.62 24.20
N PRO A 299 15.34 -25.11 23.77
CA PRO A 299 15.50 -25.75 22.45
C PRO A 299 14.50 -26.89 22.21
N ASP A 300 14.13 -27.64 23.27
CA ASP A 300 13.15 -28.73 23.18
C ASP A 300 11.72 -28.28 22.85
N SER A 301 11.40 -27.00 23.06
CA SER A 301 10.10 -26.40 22.71
C SER A 301 10.09 -25.73 21.35
N ALA A 302 11.20 -25.77 20.63
CA ALA A 302 11.37 -25.20 19.30
C ALA A 302 11.79 -26.28 18.31
N SER A 303 11.39 -26.13 17.05
CA SER A 303 11.83 -26.97 15.95
C SER A 303 12.77 -26.19 15.03
N LEU A 304 13.82 -26.86 14.56
CA LEU A 304 14.68 -26.31 13.53
C LEU A 304 14.11 -26.72 12.17
N ALA A 305 13.60 -25.73 11.45
CA ALA A 305 13.06 -25.91 10.11
C ALA A 305 14.17 -25.71 9.06
N TYR A 306 14.11 -26.48 8.00
CA TYR A 306 14.98 -26.37 6.83
C TYR A 306 14.14 -26.08 5.61
N GLN A 307 14.59 -25.15 4.80
CA GLN A 307 13.92 -24.77 3.55
C GLN A 307 14.96 -24.62 2.44
N ARG A 308 14.62 -25.07 1.24
CA ARG A 308 15.38 -24.78 0.03
C ARG A 308 14.79 -23.56 -0.64
N ILE A 309 15.64 -22.65 -1.06
CA ILE A 309 15.30 -21.51 -1.90
C ILE A 309 16.18 -21.56 -3.16
N LEU A 310 15.62 -21.13 -4.27
CA LEU A 310 16.28 -21.15 -5.57
C LEU A 310 16.67 -19.73 -5.98
N SER A 311 17.81 -19.58 -6.62
CA SER A 311 18.15 -18.37 -7.36
C SER A 311 17.90 -18.54 -8.86
N ASN A 312 17.88 -17.44 -9.59
CA ASN A 312 17.57 -17.40 -11.02
C ASN A 312 18.61 -18.12 -11.92
N ASP A 313 19.79 -18.40 -11.39
CA ASP A 313 20.82 -19.23 -12.03
C ASP A 313 20.63 -20.75 -11.77
N GLY A 314 19.56 -21.12 -11.03
CA GLY A 314 19.26 -22.50 -10.66
C GLY A 314 20.03 -23.01 -9.43
N ALA A 315 20.81 -22.16 -8.75
CA ALA A 315 21.50 -22.55 -7.54
C ALA A 315 20.53 -22.78 -6.37
N GLU A 316 20.73 -23.88 -5.63
CA GLU A 316 19.96 -24.19 -4.44
C GLU A 316 20.65 -23.67 -3.17
N HIS A 317 19.91 -22.93 -2.35
CA HIS A 317 20.38 -22.43 -1.06
C HIS A 317 19.56 -23.07 0.06
N LEU A 318 20.23 -23.83 0.92
CA LEU A 318 19.59 -24.39 2.11
C LEU A 318 19.60 -23.34 3.23
N ILE A 319 18.42 -22.97 3.72
CA ILE A 319 18.28 -22.11 4.89
C ILE A 319 17.74 -22.89 6.07
N SER A 320 18.10 -22.49 7.27
CA SER A 320 17.54 -23.04 8.50
C SER A 320 17.12 -21.91 9.43
N PHE A 321 16.03 -22.15 10.18
CA PHE A 321 15.52 -21.20 11.17
C PHE A 321 14.71 -21.92 12.23
N TRP A 322 14.73 -21.36 13.43
CA TRP A 322 13.96 -21.89 14.54
C TRP A 322 12.49 -21.43 14.46
N GLN A 323 11.59 -22.37 14.75
CA GLN A 323 10.14 -22.12 14.82
C GLN A 323 9.61 -22.57 16.18
N MET A 324 8.65 -21.80 16.69
CA MET A 324 7.84 -22.14 17.86
C MET A 324 6.36 -21.85 17.54
N ALA A 325 5.46 -22.50 18.25
CA ALA A 325 4.03 -22.20 18.10
C ALA A 325 3.78 -20.70 18.37
N ASN A 326 3.22 -19.99 17.38
CA ASN A 326 2.82 -18.58 17.50
C ASN A 326 3.93 -17.57 17.85
N GLN A 327 5.21 -17.97 17.74
CA GLN A 327 6.35 -17.13 18.04
C GLN A 327 7.51 -17.41 17.10
N LEU A 328 8.25 -16.37 16.73
CA LEU A 328 9.44 -16.47 15.93
C LEU A 328 10.67 -16.13 16.78
N PRO A 329 11.42 -17.14 17.28
CA PRO A 329 12.59 -16.91 18.13
C PRO A 329 13.81 -16.46 17.32
N PHE A 330 14.70 -15.70 17.97
CA PHE A 330 15.97 -15.21 17.43
C PHE A 330 17.13 -15.69 18.31
N PRO A 331 17.44 -17.00 18.32
CA PRO A 331 18.62 -17.47 19.03
C PRO A 331 19.89 -17.06 18.27
N PRO A 332 20.99 -16.75 18.97
CA PRO A 332 22.27 -16.46 18.34
C PRO A 332 22.77 -17.71 17.58
N PRO A 333 23.33 -17.55 16.36
CA PRO A 333 23.62 -18.67 15.48
C PRO A 333 24.74 -19.60 15.97
N ASN A 334 25.66 -19.13 16.81
CA ASN A 334 26.88 -19.86 17.21
C ASN A 334 27.13 -19.84 18.73
N ALA A 335 26.09 -19.81 19.54
CA ALA A 335 26.27 -19.86 20.99
C ALA A 335 26.80 -21.25 21.39
N SER A 336 28.01 -21.32 21.94
CA SER A 336 28.61 -22.55 22.47
C SER A 336 27.81 -23.14 23.64
N THR A 337 27.05 -22.29 24.33
CA THR A 337 26.04 -22.66 25.34
C THR A 337 24.71 -22.00 24.98
N PRO A 338 23.57 -22.74 25.04
CA PRO A 338 22.27 -22.13 24.83
C PRO A 338 22.04 -20.97 25.78
N PRO A 339 21.59 -19.80 25.30
CA PRO A 339 21.28 -18.68 26.18
C PRO A 339 20.04 -19.00 27.01
N ASP A 340 19.94 -18.46 28.24
CA ASP A 340 18.75 -18.62 29.11
C ASP A 340 17.49 -17.99 28.49
N SER A 341 17.66 -16.98 27.68
CA SER A 341 16.58 -16.26 27.02
C SER A 341 16.97 -15.73 25.65
N VAL A 342 15.98 -15.64 24.74
CA VAL A 342 16.12 -15.10 23.38
C VAL A 342 15.04 -14.07 23.11
N TRP A 343 15.29 -13.20 22.14
CA TRP A 343 14.23 -12.39 21.57
C TRP A 343 13.28 -13.26 20.74
N ALA A 344 11.99 -12.98 20.81
CA ALA A 344 10.99 -13.63 19.96
C ALA A 344 9.93 -12.61 19.52
N LEU A 345 9.55 -12.71 18.26
CA LEU A 345 8.47 -11.96 17.66
C LEU A 345 7.15 -12.75 17.85
N ARG A 346 6.12 -12.09 18.34
CA ARG A 346 4.73 -12.57 18.30
C ARG A 346 3.98 -11.81 17.21
N TRP A 347 3.28 -12.56 16.39
CA TRP A 347 2.40 -12.04 15.35
C TRP A 347 1.28 -13.06 15.09
N ALA A 348 0.03 -12.58 14.93
CA ALA A 348 -1.12 -13.46 14.74
C ALA A 348 -1.01 -14.36 13.50
N GLY A 349 -0.41 -13.84 12.44
CA GLY A 349 -0.22 -14.61 11.19
C GLY A 349 0.72 -15.81 11.27
N LEU A 350 1.44 -16.00 12.40
CA LEU A 350 2.21 -17.24 12.66
C LEU A 350 1.29 -18.43 12.99
N ALA A 351 0.01 -18.21 13.27
CA ALA A 351 -0.97 -19.26 13.49
C ALA A 351 -1.68 -19.64 12.16
N PRO A 352 -2.09 -20.91 11.98
CA PRO A 352 -2.82 -21.35 10.80
C PRO A 352 -4.32 -21.00 10.87
N THR A 353 -4.69 -19.97 11.61
CA THR A 353 -6.07 -19.50 11.73
C THR A 353 -6.36 -18.45 10.66
N THR A 354 -7.51 -18.58 10.03
CA THR A 354 -8.08 -17.55 9.17
C THR A 354 -9.53 -17.38 9.62
N ASP A 355 -9.84 -16.23 10.19
CA ASP A 355 -11.23 -15.80 10.30
C ASP A 355 -11.56 -15.09 8.98
N TRP A 356 -12.01 -15.83 8.00
CA TRP A 356 -12.50 -15.26 6.76
C TRP A 356 -13.80 -14.51 7.05
N PRO A 357 -13.85 -13.21 6.73
CA PRO A 357 -15.10 -12.48 6.89
C PRO A 357 -16.15 -13.12 5.99
N ALA A 358 -17.28 -13.45 6.57
CA ALA A 358 -18.45 -13.78 5.80
C ALA A 358 -18.89 -12.52 5.05
N TRP A 359 -18.36 -12.29 3.83
CA TRP A 359 -18.71 -11.13 3.03
C TRP A 359 -20.22 -11.04 2.78
N ARG A 360 -20.94 -12.17 2.81
CA ARG A 360 -22.41 -12.22 2.87
C ARG A 360 -22.97 -11.47 4.06
N GLY A 361 -22.31 -11.56 5.22
CA GLY A 361 -22.70 -10.79 6.40
C GLY A 361 -22.54 -9.29 6.20
N LEU A 362 -21.48 -8.87 5.46
CA LEU A 362 -21.31 -7.47 5.10
C LEU A 362 -22.43 -6.97 4.20
N LEU A 363 -22.80 -7.74 3.19
CA LEU A 363 -23.93 -7.41 2.29
C LEU A 363 -25.24 -7.36 3.03
N ALA A 364 -25.47 -8.27 3.97
CA ALA A 364 -26.66 -8.35 4.80
C ALA A 364 -26.70 -7.33 5.95
N GLY A 365 -25.68 -6.49 6.10
CA GLY A 365 -25.63 -5.50 7.18
C GLY A 365 -25.28 -6.10 8.57
N GLN A 366 -24.54 -7.22 8.59
CA GLN A 366 -24.15 -7.90 9.83
C GLN A 366 -22.65 -7.69 10.12
N PRO A 367 -22.29 -6.72 10.96
CA PRO A 367 -20.89 -6.37 11.24
C PRO A 367 -20.14 -7.42 12.08
N SER A 368 -20.86 -8.25 12.84
CA SER A 368 -20.28 -9.24 13.77
C SER A 368 -19.53 -10.40 13.10
N SER A 369 -19.69 -10.56 11.78
CA SER A 369 -19.04 -11.61 10.99
C SER A 369 -17.70 -11.17 10.37
N PHE A 370 -17.20 -9.97 10.71
CA PHE A 370 -16.04 -9.39 10.10
C PHE A 370 -14.82 -9.45 11.03
N GLN A 371 -13.93 -10.40 10.82
CA GLN A 371 -12.61 -10.43 11.44
C GLN A 371 -11.55 -10.57 10.37
N LEU A 372 -10.59 -9.67 10.36
CA LEU A 372 -9.36 -9.78 9.61
C LEU A 372 -8.23 -10.17 10.56
N LEU A 373 -7.21 -10.84 10.06
CA LEU A 373 -5.96 -11.04 10.80
C LEU A 373 -5.46 -9.67 11.32
N ASP A 374 -5.67 -9.40 12.62
CA ASP A 374 -5.27 -8.14 13.27
C ASP A 374 -5.84 -6.86 12.64
N GLY A 375 -7.09 -6.88 12.19
CA GLY A 375 -7.79 -5.70 11.68
C GLY A 375 -8.67 -5.02 12.71
N SER A 376 -8.89 -3.74 12.53
CA SER A 376 -9.93 -2.97 13.21
C SER A 376 -10.78 -2.23 12.17
N GLY A 377 -11.99 -1.85 12.53
CA GLY A 377 -12.87 -1.22 11.55
C GLY A 377 -13.89 -0.28 12.14
N LEU A 378 -14.50 0.47 11.27
CA LEU A 378 -15.65 1.31 11.53
C LEU A 378 -16.79 0.88 10.61
N TRP A 379 -17.93 0.65 11.19
CA TRP A 379 -19.17 0.31 10.53
C TRP A 379 -20.21 1.40 10.75
N MET A 380 -20.93 1.78 9.71
CA MET A 380 -22.03 2.72 9.80
C MET A 380 -23.26 2.14 9.09
N GLU A 381 -24.35 2.03 9.82
CA GLU A 381 -25.64 1.70 9.24
C GLU A 381 -26.21 2.87 8.40
N ARG A 382 -27.06 2.56 7.43
CA ARG A 382 -27.79 3.58 6.66
C ARG A 382 -28.62 4.53 7.55
N THR A 383 -29.05 4.05 8.71
CA THR A 383 -29.73 4.87 9.73
C THR A 383 -28.83 5.94 10.36
N GLY A 384 -27.51 5.86 10.14
CA GLY A 384 -26.51 6.73 10.72
C GLY A 384 -26.00 6.27 12.08
N ALA A 385 -26.37 5.08 12.57
CA ALA A 385 -25.74 4.45 13.71
C ALA A 385 -24.36 3.90 13.30
N TRP A 386 -23.38 3.94 14.21
CA TRP A 386 -22.03 3.42 13.96
C TRP A 386 -21.54 2.55 15.12
N GLN A 387 -20.58 1.69 14.80
CA GLN A 387 -19.86 0.88 15.80
C GLN A 387 -18.43 0.61 15.34
N THR A 388 -17.51 0.46 16.29
CA THR A 388 -16.16 -0.02 16.05
C THR A 388 -16.11 -1.54 16.00
N LEU A 389 -15.24 -2.08 15.17
CA LEU A 389 -14.96 -3.50 15.00
C LEU A 389 -13.50 -3.75 15.40
N GLY A 390 -13.27 -4.78 16.21
CA GLY A 390 -11.94 -5.06 16.76
C GLY A 390 -11.48 -4.01 17.77
N THR A 391 -10.16 -3.89 17.95
CA THR A 391 -9.53 -2.92 18.87
C THR A 391 -8.59 -2.02 18.09
N PRO A 392 -9.04 -0.85 17.62
CA PRO A 392 -8.19 0.07 16.88
C PRO A 392 -7.07 0.62 17.79
N PRO A 393 -5.86 0.83 17.26
CA PRO A 393 -4.76 1.45 18.01
C PRO A 393 -5.08 2.86 18.53
N VAL A 394 -5.88 3.61 17.78
CA VAL A 394 -6.41 4.91 18.19
C VAL A 394 -7.92 4.90 18.00
N GLU A 395 -8.65 5.12 19.10
CA GLU A 395 -10.10 5.31 19.10
C GLU A 395 -10.43 6.54 19.93
N ILE A 396 -11.08 7.53 19.33
CA ILE A 396 -11.46 8.77 19.97
C ILE A 396 -12.94 9.05 19.69
N ALA A 397 -13.76 8.96 20.73
CA ALA A 397 -15.15 9.37 20.68
C ALA A 397 -15.28 10.88 20.98
N PHE A 398 -16.18 11.55 20.30
CA PHE A 398 -16.55 12.95 20.53
C PHE A 398 -18.08 13.10 20.47
N PRO A 399 -18.66 14.24 20.93
CA PRO A 399 -20.12 14.33 21.12
C PRO A 399 -20.96 14.01 19.89
N SER A 400 -20.44 14.32 18.68
CA SER A 400 -21.14 14.13 17.41
C SER A 400 -20.60 12.97 16.59
N GLY A 401 -19.61 12.18 17.07
CA GLY A 401 -19.00 11.17 16.22
C GLY A 401 -17.94 10.30 16.89
N ILE A 402 -17.28 9.50 16.06
CA ILE A 402 -16.18 8.63 16.43
C ILE A 402 -15.09 8.65 15.37
N PHE A 403 -13.86 8.55 15.80
CA PHE A 403 -12.68 8.42 14.96
C PHE A 403 -11.90 7.17 15.36
N ILE A 404 -11.45 6.43 14.35
CA ILE A 404 -10.47 5.34 14.53
C ILE A 404 -9.27 5.57 13.60
N GLY A 405 -8.09 5.14 14.06
CA GLY A 405 -6.87 5.27 13.27
C GLY A 405 -5.81 4.25 13.66
N THR A 406 -4.84 4.07 12.81
CA THR A 406 -3.84 3.01 12.93
C THR A 406 -2.45 3.51 13.33
N SER A 407 -2.21 4.81 13.35
CA SER A 407 -0.90 5.39 13.70
C SER A 407 -0.99 6.48 14.77
N ARG A 408 0.15 6.84 15.34
CA ARG A 408 0.27 8.00 16.24
C ARG A 408 -0.23 9.31 15.62
N TRP A 409 -0.08 9.47 14.32
CA TRP A 409 -0.56 10.65 13.59
C TRP A 409 -2.07 10.77 13.61
N SER A 410 -2.75 9.64 13.71
CA SER A 410 -4.21 9.57 13.77
C SER A 410 -4.79 10.33 14.98
N ALA A 411 -4.07 10.38 16.10
CA ALA A 411 -4.52 11.12 17.29
C ALA A 411 -4.59 12.65 17.02
N TYR A 412 -3.63 13.19 16.28
CA TYR A 412 -3.63 14.62 15.91
C TYR A 412 -4.74 14.95 14.90
N THR A 413 -4.97 14.05 13.93
CA THR A 413 -6.08 14.18 12.99
C THR A 413 -7.42 14.14 13.72
N ALA A 414 -7.60 13.24 14.69
CA ALA A 414 -8.81 13.16 15.50
C ALA A 414 -9.03 14.43 16.35
N GLU A 415 -7.96 14.97 16.94
CA GLU A 415 -8.03 16.22 17.71
C GLU A 415 -8.42 17.41 16.82
N PHE A 416 -7.88 17.47 15.60
CA PHE A 416 -8.29 18.47 14.62
C PHE A 416 -9.79 18.36 14.31
N LEU A 417 -10.29 17.15 14.03
CA LEU A 417 -11.73 16.94 13.78
C LEU A 417 -12.59 17.32 14.98
N ARG A 418 -12.12 17.02 16.21
CA ARG A 418 -12.80 17.37 17.45
C ARG A 418 -12.95 18.88 17.62
N THR A 419 -11.91 19.65 17.31
CA THR A 419 -11.95 21.13 17.41
C THR A 419 -12.87 21.76 16.39
N GLN A 420 -13.12 21.09 15.28
CA GLN A 420 -13.96 21.55 14.18
C GLN A 420 -15.43 21.08 14.26
N ALA A 421 -15.78 20.27 15.25
CA ALA A 421 -17.09 19.62 15.35
C ALA A 421 -18.26 20.57 15.69
N SER A 422 -18.03 21.87 15.76
CA SER A 422 -19.05 22.88 16.12
C SER A 422 -19.89 23.40 14.94
N GLY A 423 -19.70 22.86 13.70
CA GLY A 423 -20.41 23.33 12.52
C GLY A 423 -20.69 22.22 11.50
N PRO A 424 -21.43 22.52 10.43
CA PRO A 424 -21.68 21.53 9.37
C PRO A 424 -20.37 21.06 8.76
N VAL A 425 -20.20 19.73 8.70
CA VAL A 425 -18.99 19.10 8.21
C VAL A 425 -19.04 19.02 6.68
N ASN A 426 -18.45 19.99 6.00
CA ASN A 426 -18.19 19.86 4.56
C ASN A 426 -16.91 19.02 4.36
N LEU A 427 -17.08 17.71 4.22
CA LEU A 427 -15.99 16.74 4.06
C LEU A 427 -15.11 17.05 2.87
N GLU A 428 -15.68 17.31 1.71
CA GLU A 428 -14.95 17.54 0.48
C GLU A 428 -14.01 18.76 0.57
N ALA A 429 -14.46 19.81 1.24
CA ALA A 429 -13.62 20.99 1.48
C ALA A 429 -12.53 20.74 2.52
N ARG A 430 -12.73 19.76 3.44
CA ARG A 430 -11.78 19.51 4.54
C ARG A 430 -10.74 18.45 4.25
N ILE A 431 -11.01 17.51 3.37
CA ILE A 431 -10.01 16.46 3.03
C ILE A 431 -8.72 17.04 2.42
N ASP A 432 -8.75 18.27 1.94
CA ASP A 432 -7.58 19.02 1.45
C ASP A 432 -6.97 19.97 2.50
N ASP A 433 -7.46 19.94 3.75
CA ASP A 433 -6.92 20.78 4.82
C ASP A 433 -5.54 20.29 5.26
N ALA A 434 -4.53 21.07 4.96
CA ALA A 434 -3.13 20.76 5.23
C ALA A 434 -2.65 21.23 6.62
N TYR A 435 -3.54 21.80 7.45
CA TYR A 435 -3.20 22.25 8.79
C TYR A 435 -2.88 21.10 9.72
N SER A 436 -1.80 21.21 10.48
CA SER A 436 -1.32 20.21 11.42
C SER A 436 -1.34 20.71 12.85
N ILE A 437 -2.21 20.13 13.68
CA ILE A 437 -2.20 20.40 15.13
C ILE A 437 -0.85 20.01 15.75
N TRP A 438 -0.25 18.89 15.32
CA TRP A 438 1.08 18.50 15.81
C TRP A 438 2.11 19.60 15.57
N ALA A 439 2.18 20.13 14.36
CA ALA A 439 3.11 21.22 14.04
C ALA A 439 2.80 22.48 14.85
N ALA A 440 1.53 22.85 14.97
CA ALA A 440 1.09 24.01 15.74
C ALA A 440 1.42 23.92 17.24
N GLN A 441 1.45 22.72 17.80
CA GLN A 441 1.82 22.49 19.20
C GLN A 441 3.34 22.35 19.39
N THR A 442 4.05 21.78 18.40
CA THR A 442 5.47 21.40 18.54
C THR A 442 6.42 22.49 18.04
N ALA A 443 6.10 23.18 16.94
CA ALA A 443 7.02 24.17 16.36
C ALA A 443 7.25 25.41 17.24
N PRO A 444 6.24 26.07 17.83
CA PRO A 444 6.45 27.30 18.58
C PRO A 444 7.45 27.18 19.73
N PRO A 445 7.36 26.20 20.66
CA PRO A 445 8.31 26.09 21.76
C PRO A 445 9.74 25.78 21.26
N LEU A 446 9.91 24.96 20.22
CA LEU A 446 11.20 24.66 19.63
C LEU A 446 11.84 25.91 18.98
N VAL A 447 11.05 26.65 18.22
CA VAL A 447 11.49 27.90 17.56
C VAL A 447 11.86 28.96 18.58
N GLN A 448 11.13 29.07 19.70
CA GLN A 448 11.47 29.97 20.79
C GLN A 448 12.85 29.64 21.37
N VAL A 449 13.08 28.39 21.79
CA VAL A 449 14.34 27.94 22.37
C VAL A 449 15.55 28.22 21.46
N VAL A 450 15.40 27.94 20.15
CA VAL A 450 16.48 28.16 19.18
C VAL A 450 16.67 29.65 18.87
N SER A 451 15.63 30.45 18.96
CA SER A 451 15.68 31.88 18.70
C SER A 451 16.47 32.67 19.76
N GLU A 452 16.64 32.09 20.94
CA GLU A 452 17.43 32.66 22.04
C GLU A 452 18.93 32.39 21.87
N GLN A 453 19.32 31.55 20.91
CA GLN A 453 20.72 31.20 20.66
C GLN A 453 21.36 32.17 19.66
N PRO A 454 22.69 32.45 19.77
CA PRO A 454 23.42 33.22 18.78
C PRO A 454 23.35 32.56 17.40
N ALA A 455 23.05 33.36 16.37
CA ALA A 455 22.95 32.91 14.99
C ALA A 455 23.66 33.90 14.06
N ASP A 456 24.89 33.58 13.67
CA ASP A 456 25.67 34.41 12.74
C ASP A 456 25.36 34.09 11.26
N ASP A 457 24.90 32.87 10.97
CA ASP A 457 24.57 32.41 9.62
C ASP A 457 23.29 33.09 9.10
N PRO A 458 23.37 33.87 7.98
CA PRO A 458 22.20 34.47 7.35
C PRO A 458 21.13 33.44 6.95
N ALA A 459 21.52 32.30 6.37
CA ALA A 459 20.57 31.26 5.92
C ALA A 459 19.78 30.67 7.09
N PHE A 460 20.43 30.53 8.25
CA PHE A 460 19.78 30.10 9.48
C PHE A 460 18.75 31.12 9.99
N ARG A 461 19.10 32.43 9.95
CA ARG A 461 18.17 33.51 10.37
C ARG A 461 16.94 33.60 9.48
N ASP A 462 17.14 33.44 8.17
CA ASP A 462 16.03 33.45 7.21
C ASP A 462 15.10 32.24 7.46
N ALA A 463 15.67 31.04 7.70
CA ALA A 463 14.90 29.86 8.05
C ALA A 463 14.08 30.04 9.34
N LEU A 464 14.67 30.66 10.39
CA LEU A 464 13.92 31.01 11.59
C LEU A 464 12.79 32.01 11.31
N THR A 465 12.98 32.94 10.39
CA THR A 465 11.94 33.90 10.00
C THR A 465 10.75 33.17 9.33
N TYR A 466 11.01 32.22 8.46
CA TYR A 466 9.94 31.39 7.91
C TYR A 466 9.21 30.61 8.99
N LEU A 467 9.90 29.95 9.91
CA LEU A 467 9.30 29.17 11.00
C LEU A 467 8.46 30.01 11.96
N ARG A 468 8.90 31.25 12.28
CA ARG A 468 8.16 32.17 13.15
C ARG A 468 6.84 32.66 12.55
N ASN A 469 6.78 32.77 11.22
CA ASN A 469 5.62 33.25 10.49
C ASN A 469 4.78 32.11 9.89
N TRP A 470 5.04 30.87 10.27
CA TRP A 470 4.35 29.71 9.72
C TRP A 470 2.94 29.57 10.31
N ASP A 471 1.98 29.30 9.45
CA ASP A 471 0.58 29.02 9.77
C ASP A 471 0.30 27.55 10.11
N PHE A 472 1.35 26.71 10.19
CA PHE A 472 1.34 25.28 10.45
C PHE A 472 0.61 24.44 9.39
N ALA A 473 0.42 24.98 8.21
CA ALA A 473 -0.12 24.26 7.07
C ALA A 473 1.01 23.69 6.18
N TYR A 474 0.86 22.43 5.81
CA TYR A 474 1.74 21.74 4.86
C TYR A 474 1.19 21.89 3.43
N ASP A 475 0.86 23.10 3.05
CA ASP A 475 0.41 23.39 1.70
C ASP A 475 1.59 23.48 0.71
N ARG A 476 1.27 23.47 -0.59
CA ARG A 476 2.26 23.38 -1.67
C ARG A 476 3.32 24.46 -1.62
N ALA A 477 2.96 25.68 -1.24
CA ALA A 477 3.85 26.83 -1.27
C ALA A 477 4.67 26.99 0.02
N SER A 478 4.36 26.25 1.08
CA SER A 478 4.97 26.42 2.40
C SER A 478 6.46 26.06 2.41
N ILE A 479 7.30 27.05 2.69
CA ILE A 479 8.75 26.87 2.90
C ILE A 479 9.01 26.43 4.33
N ALA A 480 8.31 27.00 5.29
CA ALA A 480 8.43 26.67 6.70
C ALA A 480 8.14 25.19 6.98
N ALA A 481 7.14 24.61 6.31
CA ALA A 481 6.82 23.20 6.39
C ALA A 481 8.03 22.32 6.02
N SER A 482 8.74 22.63 4.94
CA SER A 482 9.93 21.89 4.50
C SER A 482 11.08 22.00 5.50
N ILE A 483 11.31 23.18 6.06
CA ILE A 483 12.35 23.40 7.07
C ILE A 483 12.01 22.62 8.34
N PHE A 484 10.77 22.73 8.82
CA PHE A 484 10.33 22.05 10.04
C PHE A 484 10.38 20.53 9.91
N ASP A 485 9.87 19.98 8.82
CA ASP A 485 9.86 18.53 8.59
C ASP A 485 11.29 17.97 8.50
N ARG A 486 12.20 18.66 7.79
CA ARG A 486 13.60 18.27 7.74
C ARG A 486 14.28 18.35 9.11
N TRP A 487 13.98 19.39 9.90
CA TRP A 487 14.46 19.51 11.27
C TRP A 487 13.97 18.36 12.14
N MET A 488 12.70 18.01 12.05
CA MET A 488 12.11 16.90 12.80
C MET A 488 12.62 15.53 12.35
N SER A 489 12.98 15.36 11.08
CA SER A 489 13.65 14.16 10.60
C SER A 489 15.01 13.96 11.30
N ILE A 490 15.84 15.01 11.35
CA ILE A 490 17.14 14.97 12.03
C ILE A 490 16.97 14.78 13.54
N TYR A 491 15.95 15.40 14.13
CA TYR A 491 15.60 15.18 15.53
C TYR A 491 15.28 13.71 15.80
N LEU A 492 14.41 13.11 14.99
CA LEU A 492 14.04 11.69 15.08
C LEU A 492 15.26 10.76 14.93
N ASP A 493 16.11 11.01 13.93
CA ASP A 493 17.32 10.22 13.68
C ASP A 493 18.30 10.28 14.86
N THR A 494 18.29 11.41 15.60
CA THR A 494 19.21 11.65 16.72
C THR A 494 18.68 11.09 18.04
N THR A 495 17.37 11.19 18.27
CA THR A 495 16.74 10.87 19.57
C THR A 495 15.95 9.56 19.57
N GLY A 496 15.67 9.02 18.40
CA GLY A 496 14.81 7.83 18.21
C GLY A 496 13.32 8.08 18.36
N THR A 497 12.89 9.29 18.79
CA THR A 497 11.49 9.66 18.98
C THR A 497 11.26 11.09 18.53
N LEU A 498 10.05 11.41 18.05
CA LEU A 498 9.65 12.79 17.81
C LEU A 498 9.24 13.48 19.13
N PRO A 499 9.39 14.82 19.22
CA PRO A 499 8.95 15.54 20.42
C PRO A 499 7.45 15.36 20.64
N ASP A 500 7.07 15.16 21.90
CA ASP A 500 5.66 15.14 22.30
C ASP A 500 5.23 16.54 22.72
N SER A 501 4.11 17.01 22.20
CA SER A 501 3.58 18.35 22.46
C SER A 501 3.11 18.58 23.89
N THR A 502 2.92 17.49 24.67
CA THR A 502 2.29 17.59 25.99
C THR A 502 3.24 17.89 27.15
N ALA A 503 4.57 17.95 26.91
CA ALA A 503 5.55 18.12 27.98
C ALA A 503 6.54 19.23 27.65
N SER A 504 6.27 20.45 28.12
CA SER A 504 7.17 21.60 27.99
C SER A 504 8.57 21.38 28.60
N ASP A 505 8.71 20.47 29.55
CA ASP A 505 10.00 20.15 30.20
C ASP A 505 10.75 18.97 29.57
N SER A 506 10.19 18.30 28.55
CA SER A 506 10.76 17.07 27.98
C SER A 506 11.17 17.21 26.51
N LEU A 507 11.75 18.36 26.12
CA LEU A 507 12.38 18.44 24.80
C LEU A 507 13.56 17.46 24.63
N GLY A 508 13.95 16.74 25.70
CA GLY A 508 14.95 15.66 25.69
C GLY A 508 16.35 16.07 25.19
N VAL A 509 16.45 17.28 24.64
CA VAL A 509 17.61 17.81 23.93
C VAL A 509 17.81 19.27 24.30
N GLY A 510 19.01 19.64 24.72
CA GLY A 510 19.34 21.02 25.08
C GLY A 510 19.38 21.98 23.89
N ALA A 511 19.15 23.28 24.15
CA ALA A 511 19.10 24.36 23.15
C ALA A 511 20.28 24.34 22.13
N PRO A 512 21.56 24.16 22.51
CA PRO A 512 22.66 24.14 21.53
C PRO A 512 22.50 22.99 20.51
N ARG A 513 22.01 21.83 20.94
CA ARG A 513 21.82 20.67 20.07
C ARG A 513 20.63 20.83 19.15
N LEU A 514 19.53 21.43 19.62
CA LEU A 514 18.39 21.79 18.78
C LEU A 514 18.81 22.78 17.70
N THR A 515 19.63 23.78 18.03
CA THR A 515 20.19 24.76 17.08
C THR A 515 21.08 24.06 16.05
N GLN A 516 21.93 23.14 16.48
CA GLN A 516 22.76 22.34 15.58
C GLN A 516 21.90 21.52 14.60
N MET A 517 20.84 20.87 15.09
CA MET A 517 19.93 20.10 14.23
C MET A 517 19.22 20.98 13.19
N LEU A 518 18.77 22.17 13.56
CA LEU A 518 18.19 23.13 12.61
C LEU A 518 19.22 23.61 11.59
N SER A 519 20.47 23.90 12.01
CA SER A 519 21.56 24.25 11.09
C SER A 519 21.83 23.11 10.09
N GLN A 520 21.81 21.87 10.54
CA GLN A 520 21.96 20.69 9.68
C GLN A 520 20.77 20.56 8.70
N ALA A 521 19.54 20.88 9.12
CA ALA A 521 18.39 20.87 8.25
C ALA A 521 18.50 21.92 7.13
N VAL A 522 18.93 23.15 7.48
CA VAL A 522 19.19 24.23 6.54
C VAL A 522 20.29 23.87 5.55
N ALA A 523 21.41 23.31 6.04
CA ALA A 523 22.49 22.83 5.17
C ALA A 523 22.03 21.73 4.21
N ALA A 524 21.28 20.74 4.69
CA ALA A 524 20.76 19.65 3.86
C ALA A 524 19.78 20.14 2.78
N LEU A 525 18.93 21.12 3.09
CA LEU A 525 18.04 21.74 2.09
C LEU A 525 18.84 22.58 1.09
N THR A 526 19.86 23.30 1.55
CA THR A 526 20.78 24.06 0.68
C THR A 526 21.50 23.15 -0.31
N ASP A 527 22.04 22.02 0.16
CA ASP A 527 22.75 21.05 -0.67
C ASP A 527 21.83 20.39 -1.70
N ALA A 528 20.59 20.10 -1.33
CA ALA A 528 19.64 19.40 -2.20
C ALA A 528 18.92 20.34 -3.19
N PHE A 529 18.59 21.58 -2.80
CA PHE A 529 17.70 22.48 -3.54
C PHE A 529 18.31 23.84 -3.85
N GLY A 530 19.55 24.12 -3.41
CA GLY A 530 20.26 25.38 -3.59
C GLY A 530 20.04 26.36 -2.42
N SER A 531 20.84 27.45 -2.40
CA SER A 531 20.82 28.45 -1.34
C SER A 531 19.63 29.41 -1.38
N ASP A 532 18.89 29.44 -2.48
CA ASP A 532 17.66 30.22 -2.59
C ASP A 532 16.51 29.51 -1.86
N GLN A 533 16.23 29.95 -0.63
CA GLN A 533 15.21 29.34 0.22
C GLN A 533 13.79 29.45 -0.38
N SER A 534 13.53 30.37 -1.31
CA SER A 534 12.25 30.44 -2.02
C SER A 534 11.95 29.19 -2.84
N GLN A 535 12.97 28.39 -3.14
CA GLN A 535 12.89 27.11 -3.84
C GLN A 535 12.55 25.93 -2.93
N TRP A 536 12.55 26.13 -1.60
CA TRP A 536 12.27 25.05 -0.64
C TRP A 536 10.78 24.87 -0.37
N ARG A 537 9.94 25.11 -1.37
CA ARG A 537 8.50 24.89 -1.28
C ARG A 537 8.19 23.43 -1.00
N TRP A 538 7.17 23.19 -0.18
CA TRP A 538 6.73 21.83 0.18
C TRP A 538 6.50 20.95 -1.03
N GLU A 539 5.80 21.44 -2.05
CA GLU A 539 5.50 20.73 -3.29
C GLU A 539 6.74 20.20 -4.02
N ARG A 540 7.88 20.86 -3.87
CA ARG A 540 9.14 20.49 -4.51
C ARG A 540 10.00 19.60 -3.65
N VAL A 541 10.10 19.90 -2.36
CA VAL A 541 10.93 19.16 -1.38
C VAL A 541 10.29 17.80 -1.10
N HIS A 542 8.98 17.76 -0.99
CA HIS A 542 8.19 16.57 -0.69
C HIS A 542 7.28 16.20 -1.86
N ALA A 543 7.83 16.17 -3.07
CA ALA A 543 7.11 15.71 -4.24
C ALA A 543 6.60 14.27 -4.05
N ASP A 544 5.34 14.04 -4.39
CA ASP A 544 4.73 12.71 -4.37
C ASP A 544 5.26 11.89 -5.56
N ARG A 545 6.15 10.96 -5.28
CA ARG A 545 6.80 10.09 -6.26
C ARG A 545 6.16 8.72 -6.26
N ARG A 546 5.75 8.26 -7.45
CA ARG A 546 5.11 6.96 -7.63
C ARG A 546 5.89 6.14 -8.64
N TYR A 547 6.11 4.89 -8.33
CA TYR A 547 6.89 3.98 -9.15
C TYR A 547 6.01 2.92 -9.80
N PHE A 548 6.27 2.63 -11.06
CA PHE A 548 5.72 1.42 -11.66
C PHE A 548 6.40 0.19 -11.05
N PRO A 549 5.64 -0.87 -10.70
CA PRO A 549 6.14 -1.96 -9.86
C PRO A 549 7.45 -2.62 -10.32
N ILE A 550 7.66 -2.73 -11.64
CA ILE A 550 8.86 -3.37 -12.17
C ILE A 550 10.16 -2.60 -11.84
N TRP A 551 10.08 -1.27 -11.75
CA TRP A 551 11.26 -0.42 -11.55
C TRP A 551 11.65 -0.23 -10.09
N SER A 552 10.87 -0.81 -9.18
CA SER A 552 11.17 -0.82 -7.76
C SER A 552 12.27 -1.79 -7.38
N VAL A 553 12.47 -2.81 -8.19
CA VAL A 553 13.42 -3.87 -7.88
C VAL A 553 14.84 -3.36 -8.13
N GLU A 554 15.63 -3.29 -7.06
CA GLU A 554 17.00 -2.74 -7.10
C GLU A 554 17.88 -3.46 -8.14
N ALA A 555 17.66 -4.76 -8.35
CA ALA A 555 18.35 -5.53 -9.38
C ALA A 555 18.08 -5.03 -10.80
N LEU A 556 16.93 -4.40 -11.05
CA LEU A 556 16.56 -3.79 -12.33
C LEU A 556 16.93 -2.29 -12.39
N ASN A 557 17.33 -1.69 -11.28
CA ASN A 557 17.70 -0.27 -11.20
C ASN A 557 18.89 0.08 -12.11
N GLY A 558 19.81 -0.84 -12.34
CA GLY A 558 20.92 -0.66 -13.28
C GLY A 558 20.45 -0.47 -14.72
N MET A 559 19.48 -1.27 -15.17
CA MET A 559 18.83 -1.13 -16.48
C MET A 559 17.79 0.00 -16.47
N GLY A 560 17.06 0.17 -15.35
CA GLY A 560 15.96 1.11 -15.23
C GLY A 560 16.40 2.57 -15.15
N ARG A 561 17.54 2.91 -14.55
CA ARG A 561 18.01 4.30 -14.45
C ARG A 561 18.27 4.93 -15.80
N ASP A 562 18.82 4.18 -16.74
CA ASP A 562 19.07 4.67 -18.09
C ASP A 562 17.79 4.76 -18.93
N VAL A 563 16.83 3.88 -18.70
CA VAL A 563 15.52 3.90 -19.35
C VAL A 563 14.58 4.88 -18.66
N ALA A 564 14.57 4.91 -17.32
CA ALA A 564 13.73 5.79 -16.50
C ALA A 564 14.08 7.26 -16.65
N ALA A 565 15.37 7.61 -16.74
CA ALA A 565 15.80 8.98 -17.00
C ALA A 565 15.36 9.50 -18.39
N LYS A 566 14.96 8.61 -19.30
CA LYS A 566 14.55 8.92 -20.67
C LYS A 566 13.07 8.71 -20.95
N THR A 567 12.34 8.07 -20.05
CA THR A 567 10.92 7.75 -20.26
C THR A 567 10.10 8.08 -19.01
N ARG A 568 8.98 8.79 -19.19
CA ARG A 568 7.98 9.06 -18.15
C ARG A 568 7.31 7.79 -17.57
N PHE A 569 7.76 6.61 -17.97
CA PHE A 569 7.14 5.32 -17.65
C PHE A 569 7.65 4.70 -16.36
N ALA A 570 8.74 5.19 -15.78
CA ALA A 570 9.30 4.60 -14.57
C ALA A 570 8.80 5.26 -13.30
N GLU A 571 8.57 6.56 -13.34
CA GLU A 571 8.19 7.37 -12.19
C GLU A 571 7.17 8.43 -12.60
N ALA A 572 6.11 8.56 -11.82
CA ALA A 572 5.20 9.69 -11.89
C ALA A 572 5.45 10.59 -10.69
N VAL A 573 5.62 11.90 -10.94
CA VAL A 573 5.93 12.89 -9.90
C VAL A 573 4.86 13.96 -9.89
N TRP A 574 4.27 14.20 -8.72
CA TRP A 574 3.28 15.25 -8.50
C TRP A 574 3.75 16.22 -7.42
N PRO A 575 3.28 17.48 -7.45
CA PRO A 575 3.51 18.40 -6.36
C PRO A 575 3.03 17.85 -5.02
N GLY A 576 3.87 17.90 -3.99
CA GLY A 576 3.52 17.47 -2.65
C GLY A 576 2.48 18.39 -2.01
N HIS A 577 1.53 17.83 -1.29
CA HIS A 577 0.53 18.56 -0.50
C HIS A 577 0.12 17.70 0.70
N GLY A 578 -0.03 18.35 1.87
CA GLY A 578 -0.42 17.69 3.10
C GLY A 578 0.71 16.99 3.85
N HIS A 579 0.38 16.40 4.99
CA HIS A 579 1.29 15.71 5.92
C HIS A 579 0.53 14.59 6.64
N PRO A 580 1.20 13.53 7.14
CA PRO A 580 0.53 12.46 7.91
C PRO A 580 -0.27 12.92 9.13
N SER A 581 0.11 14.07 9.74
CA SER A 581 -0.59 14.67 10.89
C SER A 581 -1.72 15.64 10.50
N ALA A 582 -2.01 15.81 9.21
CA ALA A 582 -3.08 16.67 8.69
C ALA A 582 -4.20 15.83 8.05
N LEU A 583 -5.35 16.45 7.76
CA LEU A 583 -6.39 15.78 6.96
C LEU A 583 -5.94 15.59 5.51
N ALA A 584 -5.31 16.60 4.90
CA ALA A 584 -4.63 16.39 3.63
C ALA A 584 -3.46 15.43 3.83
N TRP A 585 -3.55 14.25 3.22
CA TRP A 585 -2.49 13.25 3.30
C TRP A 585 -1.35 13.57 2.34
N GLY A 586 -0.13 13.60 2.84
CA GLY A 586 1.05 13.87 2.03
C GLY A 586 2.33 13.25 2.58
N PRO A 587 3.43 13.36 1.82
CA PRO A 587 4.74 12.84 2.21
C PRO A 587 5.34 13.59 3.39
N SER A 588 6.24 12.93 4.12
CA SER A 588 7.03 13.53 5.20
C SER A 588 8.38 12.84 5.35
N SER A 589 9.43 13.59 5.63
CA SER A 589 10.76 13.04 5.94
C SER A 589 10.80 12.36 7.30
N THR A 590 9.83 12.59 8.16
CA THR A 590 9.72 11.94 9.48
C THR A 590 9.18 10.51 9.39
N GLN A 591 8.79 10.07 8.20
CA GLN A 591 8.51 8.68 7.90
C GLN A 591 9.76 8.02 7.32
N HIS A 592 10.14 6.87 7.84
CA HIS A 592 11.30 6.11 7.36
C HIS A 592 11.13 5.52 5.94
N THR A 593 10.22 6.06 5.15
CA THR A 593 9.87 5.60 3.80
C THR A 593 10.31 6.64 2.77
N LEU A 594 11.07 6.19 1.79
CA LEU A 594 11.64 7.02 0.73
C LEU A 594 10.60 7.58 -0.27
N ALA A 595 9.36 7.10 -0.22
CA ALA A 595 8.28 7.52 -1.11
C ALA A 595 6.99 7.71 -0.32
N ALA A 596 6.18 8.69 -0.72
CA ALA A 596 4.87 8.90 -0.13
C ALA A 596 3.93 7.73 -0.43
N PRO A 597 3.26 7.17 0.57
CA PRO A 597 2.27 6.12 0.35
C PRO A 597 1.10 6.60 -0.52
N ALA A 598 0.53 5.70 -1.32
CA ALA A 598 -0.68 5.97 -2.06
C ALA A 598 -1.90 5.98 -1.13
N ALA A 599 -2.64 7.07 -1.11
CA ALA A 599 -3.91 7.14 -0.40
C ALA A 599 -5.08 6.83 -1.35
N TRP A 600 -6.01 6.04 -0.83
CA TRP A 600 -7.34 5.83 -1.38
C TRP A 600 -8.34 6.26 -0.32
N GLU A 601 -9.27 7.12 -0.68
CA GLU A 601 -10.24 7.73 0.22
C GLU A 601 -11.65 7.51 -0.29
N ALA A 602 -12.58 7.28 0.62
CA ALA A 602 -14.00 7.26 0.30
C ALA A 602 -14.83 7.93 1.39
N TRP A 603 -15.98 8.47 1.00
CA TRP A 603 -16.93 9.05 1.95
C TRP A 603 -18.37 8.80 1.52
N HIS A 604 -19.24 8.74 2.49
CA HIS A 604 -20.66 8.51 2.34
C HIS A 604 -21.44 9.42 3.26
N ARG A 605 -22.65 9.75 2.86
CA ARG A 605 -23.60 10.53 3.66
C ARG A 605 -24.94 9.81 3.68
N THR A 606 -25.62 9.85 4.81
CA THR A 606 -26.94 9.19 4.92
C THR A 606 -28.00 9.84 4.05
N ASP A 607 -27.90 11.15 3.77
CA ASP A 607 -28.78 11.90 2.87
C ASP A 607 -28.43 11.73 1.37
N ALA A 608 -27.24 11.20 1.04
CA ALA A 608 -26.79 10.94 -0.31
C ALA A 608 -26.35 9.47 -0.49
N TRP A 609 -27.12 8.54 0.06
CA TRP A 609 -26.74 7.12 0.14
C TRP A 609 -26.54 6.44 -1.20
N ALA A 610 -27.16 6.91 -2.29
CA ALA A 610 -27.01 6.33 -3.63
C ALA A 610 -25.59 6.49 -4.21
N THR A 611 -24.78 7.46 -3.71
CA THR A 611 -23.48 7.78 -4.26
C THR A 611 -22.35 7.07 -3.50
N PHE A 612 -21.41 6.49 -4.23
CA PHE A 612 -20.12 6.01 -3.71
C PHE A 612 -19.05 7.01 -4.13
N SER A 613 -18.67 7.90 -3.21
CA SER A 613 -17.71 8.96 -3.48
C SER A 613 -16.31 8.50 -3.09
N ILE A 614 -15.37 8.59 -4.02
CA ILE A 614 -13.97 8.20 -3.82
C ILE A 614 -13.02 9.29 -4.28
N ARG A 615 -11.80 9.28 -3.76
CA ARG A 615 -10.67 10.06 -4.26
C ARG A 615 -9.42 9.19 -4.31
N ARG A 616 -8.85 9.08 -5.48
CA ARG A 616 -7.57 8.42 -5.75
C ARG A 616 -6.98 8.98 -7.03
N ARG A 617 -5.76 8.59 -7.34
CA ARG A 617 -5.19 8.89 -8.66
C ARG A 617 -6.05 8.29 -9.76
N ARG A 618 -6.39 9.09 -10.76
CA ARG A 618 -7.13 8.62 -11.94
C ARG A 618 -6.25 7.74 -12.81
N LEU A 619 -6.87 6.79 -13.46
CA LEU A 619 -6.28 6.00 -14.53
C LEU A 619 -6.76 6.57 -15.86
N ASP A 620 -5.82 7.02 -16.70
CA ASP A 620 -6.14 7.48 -18.06
C ASP A 620 -5.83 6.36 -19.06
N PRO A 621 -6.65 6.18 -20.11
CA PRO A 621 -6.38 5.22 -21.16
C PRO A 621 -5.03 5.53 -21.82
N HIS A 622 -4.14 4.56 -21.90
CA HIS A 622 -2.87 4.71 -22.59
C HIS A 622 -2.82 3.85 -23.86
N VAL A 623 -2.65 4.52 -25.00
CA VAL A 623 -2.75 3.90 -26.31
C VAL A 623 -1.65 2.86 -26.54
N LEU A 624 -0.41 3.13 -26.09
CA LEU A 624 0.74 2.25 -26.32
C LEU A 624 0.65 0.89 -25.64
N LEU A 625 0.06 0.84 -24.44
CA LEU A 625 0.02 -0.38 -23.63
C LEU A 625 -1.38 -1.01 -23.57
N GLY A 626 -2.38 -0.35 -24.19
CA GLY A 626 -3.78 -0.78 -24.10
C GLY A 626 -4.32 -0.82 -22.68
N ARG A 627 -3.71 -0.03 -21.78
CA ARG A 627 -3.95 0.01 -20.34
C ARG A 627 -4.18 1.41 -19.87
N TYR A 628 -4.71 1.49 -18.67
CA TYR A 628 -4.76 2.74 -17.94
C TYR A 628 -3.38 3.08 -17.40
N LEU A 629 -2.94 4.31 -17.59
CA LEU A 629 -1.85 4.91 -16.86
C LEU A 629 -2.40 5.87 -15.81
N VAL A 630 -1.56 6.18 -14.83
CA VAL A 630 -1.91 7.18 -13.84
C VAL A 630 -1.95 8.55 -14.51
N SER A 631 -3.06 9.27 -14.31
CA SER A 631 -3.25 10.62 -14.83
C SER A 631 -2.21 11.59 -14.27
N ASP A 632 -1.73 12.51 -15.09
CA ASP A 632 -0.93 13.67 -14.66
C ASP A 632 -1.74 14.68 -13.83
N ARG A 633 -3.06 14.54 -13.79
CA ARG A 633 -3.95 15.42 -13.04
C ARG A 633 -3.92 15.09 -11.55
N PRO A 634 -4.07 16.09 -10.68
CA PRO A 634 -4.23 15.85 -9.24
C PRO A 634 -5.45 14.97 -8.98
N PRO A 635 -5.47 14.24 -7.84
CA PRO A 635 -6.65 13.47 -7.47
C PRO A 635 -7.86 14.38 -7.31
N GLU A 636 -8.90 14.10 -8.06
CA GLU A 636 -10.21 14.76 -7.95
C GLU A 636 -11.25 13.77 -7.44
N PRO A 637 -12.32 14.23 -6.76
CA PRO A 637 -13.43 13.39 -6.39
C PRO A 637 -14.05 12.67 -7.61
N ILE A 638 -14.36 11.40 -7.46
CA ILE A 638 -15.10 10.57 -8.42
C ILE A 638 -16.37 10.11 -7.70
N HIS A 639 -17.54 10.43 -8.29
CA HIS A 639 -18.82 10.08 -7.70
C HIS A 639 -19.46 8.96 -8.55
N LEU A 640 -19.48 7.77 -8.00
CA LEU A 640 -20.04 6.58 -8.65
C LEU A 640 -21.48 6.37 -8.16
N THR A 641 -22.44 6.65 -9.02
CA THR A 641 -23.88 6.45 -8.73
C THR A 641 -24.43 5.19 -9.38
N GLN A 642 -23.94 4.89 -10.58
CA GLN A 642 -24.25 3.69 -11.33
C GLN A 642 -23.01 3.23 -12.09
N PRO A 643 -22.82 1.93 -12.32
CA PRO A 643 -21.73 1.43 -13.13
C PRO A 643 -21.91 1.87 -14.58
N VAL A 644 -20.98 2.65 -15.10
CA VAL A 644 -20.95 3.05 -16.51
C VAL A 644 -19.85 2.24 -17.20
N SER A 645 -20.25 1.20 -17.91
CA SER A 645 -19.33 0.32 -18.61
C SER A 645 -19.06 0.83 -20.03
N VAL A 646 -17.79 1.06 -20.35
CA VAL A 646 -17.32 1.37 -21.72
C VAL A 646 -16.98 0.11 -22.51
N ARG A 647 -16.75 -1.00 -21.82
CA ARG A 647 -16.52 -2.33 -22.38
C ARG A 647 -17.19 -3.38 -21.50
N THR A 648 -17.63 -4.48 -22.08
CA THR A 648 -18.26 -5.59 -21.36
C THR A 648 -17.61 -6.90 -21.75
N THR A 649 -17.39 -7.76 -20.77
CA THR A 649 -16.96 -9.15 -20.95
C THR A 649 -18.03 -10.07 -20.37
N THR A 650 -18.44 -11.07 -21.14
CA THR A 650 -19.33 -12.13 -20.64
C THR A 650 -18.51 -13.40 -20.41
N LEU A 651 -18.45 -13.85 -19.18
CA LEU A 651 -17.90 -15.15 -18.83
C LEU A 651 -18.99 -16.21 -18.95
N LEU A 652 -18.70 -17.29 -19.65
CA LEU A 652 -19.64 -18.38 -19.94
C LEU A 652 -19.18 -19.66 -19.24
N PRO A 653 -20.08 -20.49 -18.68
CA PRO A 653 -19.77 -21.84 -18.29
C PRO A 653 -19.43 -22.70 -19.50
N SER A 654 -18.75 -23.85 -19.26
CA SER A 654 -18.31 -24.75 -20.35
C SER A 654 -19.44 -25.44 -21.08
N ASP A 655 -20.64 -25.46 -20.50
CA ASP A 655 -21.81 -26.20 -21.02
C ASP A 655 -22.74 -25.32 -21.88
N LEU A 656 -22.41 -24.06 -22.10
CA LEU A 656 -23.06 -23.10 -22.99
C LEU A 656 -22.15 -22.74 -24.18
#